data_ff48b8e62ed4e1da38e61af389f7ab08
#
_entry.id   ff48b8e62ed4e1da38e61af389f7ab08
#
_cell.length_a   1.000
_cell.length_b   1.000
_cell.length_c   1.000
_cell.angle_alpha   90.00
_cell.angle_beta   90.00
_cell.angle_gamma   90.00
#
_symmetry.space_group_name_H-M   'P 1'
#
loop_
_entity.id
_entity.type
_entity.pdbx_description
1 polymer ?
#
loop_
_entity_poly.entity_id
_entity_poly.type
_entity_poly.pdbx_seq_one_letter_code
_entity_poly.pdbx_strand_id
1 'polypeptide(L)'
;MPRGRPRTRVYNDVERSRDGTGEPMDTSSYHSDVSYSENLTDYVPDASTINDDSNDTYDEDYRNTRKPRGRPRGRPRGRPSSGGGGGGRQSINRQDLDQLNQSRPTLEETDSLYETVRQGRSVLQSVVDEWIEIYRQDRENGIIHLMQFFIRSSGCKGKITTQMRQVYDNAQIIRALVDEFDEESGDYPLIMNGPQWKKFRSNFCEFIHTLIRQCQYSIIYDQFLMENLISLLIGLSDSQVRAFRHTATLGSMKLMTALVDVALTLSINLDNTQRQYDAERQKNANMNKRSSERLDMLMTKRKELDDNNEDIKTMLGYLFKSIFVHRYRDTFPEIRSICMYEIGIWMKRLPGIFLDDSYLKYVGWTLHDKVGDVRLKCLNSLLPLYESEEISKKMELFTNKFKDRIVSMTLDKEPEVAVMAVKLAINIHKHHPDVLSDKDCEHVYELVYATNRSVAQAAGEFLNERLFQVDENATINLRTRRGKKRSIHTLLIRDLIQFYIESELHEHGAYLVDSLIESHPMMKDWECMTDLLIEEPGPEEEALDDRQETSLIEIMVCAIKQASTCDSPVGRGPQRKQLTSKEQKTLQEDRMKISEHFIQVLPMLLNKYKTDPEKVSNLLTIPQYLDLNVFSKQKDQLENLLRLINEIVDIHSDKEVLEVSAKTFEYLYDENFSFSKNVNIYKGTLIDTICSKYKDAIERYNQNPSGDEEKLMVNLQLKKISVLYACHDLTSWNLWDDIFERWIKTANHEGEYIPIMAVKFSIISCHMSLVWELHHLSQSRQQVDRALIVKNKLNNFMHEIRSLLNHNSLDLEEEVRSLFDF
;
A
#
# COMPACT_ATOMS: atom_id res chain seq x y z
N MET A 1 11.90 -8.41 -40.29
CA MET A 1 10.58 -8.94 -39.94
C MET A 1 10.07 -8.14 -38.76
N PRO A 2 9.03 -7.32 -38.88
CA PRO A 2 8.52 -6.51 -37.81
C PRO A 2 7.57 -7.34 -36.92
N ARG A 3 7.76 -7.27 -35.62
CA ARG A 3 6.85 -7.86 -34.64
C ARG A 3 5.58 -7.00 -34.56
N GLY A 4 4.44 -7.61 -34.94
CA GLY A 4 3.16 -6.95 -34.91
C GLY A 4 2.66 -6.73 -33.48
N ARG A 5 2.09 -5.54 -33.25
CA ARG A 5 1.25 -5.20 -32.10
C ARG A 5 -0.04 -6.02 -32.11
N PRO A 6 -0.61 -6.42 -30.99
CA PRO A 6 -1.93 -7.04 -30.96
C PRO A 6 -3.00 -5.97 -31.31
N ARG A 7 -3.75 -6.21 -32.35
CA ARG A 7 -4.93 -5.44 -32.74
C ARG A 7 -6.12 -5.95 -31.91
N THR A 8 -6.77 -5.06 -31.20
CA THR A 8 -8.12 -5.22 -30.66
C THR A 8 -9.10 -5.64 -31.75
N ARG A 9 -9.77 -6.77 -31.58
CA ARG A 9 -10.86 -7.19 -32.45
C ARG A 9 -12.20 -6.79 -31.82
N VAL A 10 -12.90 -5.98 -32.57
CA VAL A 10 -14.33 -5.65 -32.43
C VAL A 10 -15.13 -6.93 -32.62
N TYR A 11 -16.05 -7.22 -31.72
CA TYR A 11 -17.08 -8.24 -31.86
C TYR A 11 -18.11 -7.81 -32.91
N ASN A 12 -18.33 -8.64 -33.91
CA ASN A 12 -19.56 -8.68 -34.69
C ASN A 12 -20.05 -10.12 -34.76
N ASP A 13 -21.23 -10.34 -34.23
CA ASP A 13 -22.04 -11.55 -34.37
C ASP A 13 -22.39 -11.82 -35.84
N VAL A 14 -22.23 -13.05 -36.31
CA VAL A 14 -23.11 -13.68 -37.31
C VAL A 14 -23.15 -15.19 -37.11
N GLU A 15 -24.36 -15.70 -37.08
CA GLU A 15 -24.83 -17.07 -36.95
C GLU A 15 -24.52 -18.04 -38.10
N ARG A 16 -24.51 -19.36 -37.71
CA ARG A 16 -24.94 -20.59 -38.45
C ARG A 16 -24.07 -21.16 -39.59
N SER A 17 -23.69 -22.41 -39.49
CA SER A 17 -24.43 -23.62 -39.77
C SER A 17 -23.53 -24.87 -39.88
N ARG A 18 -24.01 -25.93 -39.40
CA ARG A 18 -23.90 -27.40 -39.53
C ARG A 18 -23.05 -28.05 -40.63
N ASP A 19 -22.59 -29.26 -40.21
CA ASP A 19 -22.34 -30.56 -40.89
C ASP A 19 -20.86 -30.83 -41.20
N GLY A 20 -20.30 -31.97 -40.84
CA GLY A 20 -20.61 -33.31 -40.69
C GLY A 20 -19.32 -34.18 -40.72
N THR A 21 -19.29 -35.16 -39.92
CA THR A 21 -18.74 -36.54 -40.10
C THR A 21 -17.23 -36.76 -40.36
N GLY A 22 -16.65 -37.66 -39.50
CA GLY A 22 -15.45 -38.41 -39.89
C GLY A 22 -14.61 -38.94 -38.71
N GLU A 23 -14.95 -40.10 -38.18
CA GLU A 23 -14.11 -40.94 -37.30
C GLU A 23 -13.01 -41.68 -38.10
N PRO A 24 -12.27 -42.58 -37.42
CA PRO A 24 -11.01 -42.39 -36.65
C PRO A 24 -9.87 -43.25 -37.25
N MET A 25 -8.64 -43.12 -36.72
CA MET A 25 -7.67 -44.23 -36.85
C MET A 25 -6.67 -44.27 -35.67
N ASP A 26 -6.64 -45.47 -35.11
CA ASP A 26 -5.74 -46.07 -34.14
C ASP A 26 -4.26 -46.08 -34.58
N THR A 27 -3.37 -46.10 -33.63
CA THR A 27 -2.37 -47.16 -33.37
C THR A 27 -1.50 -46.78 -32.13
N SER A 28 -1.68 -47.52 -31.05
CA SER A 28 -0.82 -48.57 -30.44
C SER A 28 0.56 -48.12 -29.93
N SER A 29 0.69 -48.08 -28.66
CA SER A 29 1.29 -49.04 -27.68
C SER A 29 2.81 -48.86 -27.46
N TYR A 30 3.16 -48.58 -26.21
CA TYR A 30 4.14 -49.38 -25.44
C TYR A 30 3.86 -49.27 -23.94
N HIS A 31 3.61 -50.43 -23.34
CA HIS A 31 3.49 -50.67 -21.89
C HIS A 31 4.86 -50.62 -21.21
N SER A 32 4.89 -50.09 -19.99
CA SER A 32 5.56 -50.77 -18.87
C SER A 32 4.94 -50.36 -17.55
N ASP A 33 4.27 -51.31 -16.95
CA ASP A 33 3.69 -51.32 -15.60
C ASP A 33 4.74 -51.20 -14.52
N VAL A 34 4.52 -50.30 -13.56
CA VAL A 34 4.77 -50.60 -12.14
C VAL A 34 3.66 -49.98 -11.31
N SER A 35 2.76 -50.86 -10.86
CA SER A 35 1.69 -50.54 -9.93
C SER A 35 2.20 -50.33 -8.51
N TYR A 36 1.84 -49.21 -7.88
CA TYR A 36 1.63 -49.11 -6.43
C TYR A 36 0.30 -48.42 -6.18
N SER A 37 -0.64 -49.24 -5.75
CA SER A 37 -1.94 -48.79 -5.25
C SER A 37 -1.79 -48.25 -3.84
N GLU A 38 -2.08 -46.96 -3.64
CA GLU A 38 -2.54 -46.46 -2.36
C GLU A 38 -3.79 -45.59 -2.57
N ASN A 39 -4.90 -46.15 -2.10
CA ASN A 39 -6.18 -45.52 -1.98
C ASN A 39 -6.08 -44.29 -1.07
N LEU A 40 -6.21 -43.10 -1.59
CA LEU A 40 -6.54 -41.91 -0.83
C LEU A 40 -7.80 -41.31 -1.45
N THR A 41 -8.91 -41.51 -0.75
CA THR A 41 -10.21 -40.93 -0.98
C THR A 41 -10.09 -39.41 -1.04
N ASP A 42 -10.52 -38.85 -2.19
CA ASP A 42 -10.76 -37.41 -2.40
C ASP A 42 -11.80 -36.91 -1.40
N TYR A 43 -11.40 -35.99 -0.54
CA TYR A 43 -12.30 -35.17 0.24
C TYR A 43 -12.24 -33.74 -0.30
N VAL A 44 -13.17 -33.43 -1.19
CA VAL A 44 -13.54 -32.07 -1.61
C VAL A 44 -14.65 -31.62 -0.68
N PRO A 45 -14.54 -30.56 0.10
CA PRO A 45 -15.68 -30.00 0.81
C PRO A 45 -16.54 -29.19 -0.15
N ASP A 46 -17.74 -29.70 -0.38
CA ASP A 46 -18.83 -29.06 -1.11
C ASP A 46 -19.27 -27.78 -0.37
N ALA A 47 -19.34 -26.69 -1.10
CA ALA A 47 -19.84 -25.40 -0.62
C ALA A 47 -21.31 -25.26 -1.00
N SER A 48 -22.21 -25.83 -0.21
CA SER A 48 -23.61 -25.40 -0.18
C SER A 48 -24.31 -25.93 1.07
N THR A 49 -25.11 -25.03 1.66
CA THR A 49 -26.07 -25.19 2.77
C THR A 49 -25.55 -24.97 4.19
N ILE A 50 -25.77 -23.76 4.68
CA ILE A 50 -26.37 -23.52 6.00
C ILE A 50 -27.29 -22.31 5.86
N ASN A 51 -28.58 -22.60 5.95
CA ASN A 51 -29.65 -21.65 6.18
C ASN A 51 -29.67 -21.18 7.64
N ASP A 52 -30.17 -19.94 7.77
CA ASP A 52 -30.76 -19.24 8.90
C ASP A 52 -31.32 -20.13 10.03
N ASP A 53 -31.13 -19.66 11.22
CA ASP A 53 -32.06 -19.18 12.23
C ASP A 53 -31.44 -19.24 13.61
N SER A 54 -31.31 -18.12 14.26
CA SER A 54 -31.94 -17.78 15.52
C SER A 54 -31.35 -16.53 16.14
N ASN A 55 -32.17 -15.57 16.13
CA ASN A 55 -32.41 -14.46 17.00
C ASN A 55 -32.11 -14.79 18.47
N ASP A 56 -31.26 -14.00 19.13
CA ASP A 56 -31.49 -13.62 20.50
C ASP A 56 -30.77 -12.30 20.85
N THR A 57 -31.60 -11.32 21.06
CA THR A 57 -31.40 -10.03 21.71
C THR A 57 -30.92 -10.20 23.15
N TYR A 58 -29.92 -9.45 23.57
CA TYR A 58 -29.86 -8.80 24.86
C TYR A 58 -29.13 -7.47 24.80
N ASP A 59 -29.89 -6.51 25.34
CA ASP A 59 -29.64 -5.09 25.51
C ASP A 59 -28.57 -4.74 26.57
N GLU A 60 -27.97 -3.59 26.32
CA GLU A 60 -27.73 -2.43 27.21
C GLU A 60 -26.68 -2.43 28.32
N ASP A 61 -26.00 -1.33 28.23
CA ASP A 61 -25.50 -0.43 29.27
C ASP A 61 -24.18 -0.74 29.99
N TYR A 62 -23.18 0.11 29.71
CA TYR A 62 -22.67 1.04 30.70
C TYR A 62 -21.85 2.19 30.09
N ARG A 63 -22.37 3.40 30.38
CA ARG A 63 -21.80 4.72 30.08
C ARG A 63 -20.55 5.04 30.89
N ASN A 64 -19.66 5.75 30.24
CA ASN A 64 -18.90 6.93 30.72
C ASN A 64 -18.25 6.91 32.11
N THR A 65 -16.92 7.06 32.13
CA THR A 65 -16.33 8.10 32.98
C THR A 65 -15.02 8.67 32.38
N ARG A 66 -14.91 9.95 32.57
CA ARG A 66 -14.01 10.97 32.02
C ARG A 66 -12.57 10.83 32.50
N LYS A 67 -11.68 11.32 31.64
CA LYS A 67 -10.29 11.75 31.94
C LYS A 67 -10.28 12.77 33.09
N PRO A 68 -9.12 12.89 33.80
CA PRO A 68 -8.51 14.21 33.75
C PRO A 68 -7.04 14.25 33.37
N ARG A 69 -6.71 15.36 32.72
CA ARG A 69 -5.36 15.87 32.39
C ARG A 69 -4.61 16.27 33.66
N GLY A 70 -3.29 16.12 33.62
CA GLY A 70 -2.38 16.79 34.55
C GLY A 70 -0.92 16.63 34.11
N ARG A 71 -0.39 17.64 33.44
CA ARG A 71 1.07 17.90 33.35
C ARG A 71 1.44 18.73 34.59
N PRO A 72 2.68 18.60 35.09
CA PRO A 72 3.50 19.81 35.04
C PRO A 72 4.94 19.64 34.54
N ARG A 73 5.40 20.71 33.95
CA ARG A 73 6.76 21.05 33.57
C ARG A 73 7.67 21.22 34.78
N GLY A 74 8.99 20.97 34.58
CA GLY A 74 10.01 21.47 35.48
C GLY A 74 11.39 20.99 35.05
N ARG A 75 12.09 21.82 34.25
CA ARG A 75 13.57 21.81 34.16
C ARG A 75 14.08 22.78 35.21
N PRO A 76 15.28 22.54 35.80
CA PRO A 76 16.28 23.58 35.62
C PRO A 76 17.64 23.06 35.17
N ARG A 77 18.28 23.94 34.40
CA ARG A 77 19.71 23.97 34.09
C ARG A 77 20.52 24.37 35.33
N GLY A 78 21.75 23.84 35.43
CA GLY A 78 22.79 24.39 36.28
C GLY A 78 24.10 23.64 36.07
N ARG A 79 24.97 24.28 35.25
CA ARG A 79 26.41 24.04 35.30
C ARG A 79 27.02 25.08 36.26
N PRO A 80 28.01 24.74 37.04
CA PRO A 80 29.26 25.47 36.83
C PRO A 80 30.53 24.59 36.73
N SER A 81 31.50 25.24 36.18
CA SER A 81 32.84 24.83 35.79
C SER A 81 33.86 24.85 36.97
N SER A 82 34.91 24.13 36.66
CA SER A 82 36.33 24.40 37.02
C SER A 82 36.92 23.77 38.27
N GLY A 83 38.11 23.21 38.05
CA GLY A 83 39.13 23.09 39.05
C GLY A 83 39.91 21.78 39.05
N GLY A 84 41.06 21.80 38.50
CA GLY A 84 42.12 20.90 38.27
C GLY A 84 42.67 20.11 39.43
N GLY A 85 43.56 19.18 39.06
CA GLY A 85 44.59 18.71 39.94
C GLY A 85 44.77 17.21 40.03
N GLY A 86 45.77 16.68 39.36
CA GLY A 86 46.81 15.81 39.96
C GLY A 86 46.51 14.35 40.19
N GLY A 87 47.10 13.53 39.34
CA GLY A 87 47.96 12.40 39.62
C GLY A 87 47.53 11.34 40.63
N GLY A 88 47.52 10.09 40.18
CA GLY A 88 47.53 8.91 41.05
C GLY A 88 47.17 7.62 40.33
N ARG A 89 48.13 7.02 39.63
CA ARG A 89 48.05 5.62 39.23
C ARG A 89 48.01 4.77 40.52
N GLN A 90 46.88 4.24 40.89
CA GLN A 90 46.78 3.14 41.80
C GLN A 90 46.76 1.83 41.01
N SER A 91 47.79 1.03 41.25
CA SER A 91 47.92 -0.38 40.84
C SER A 91 46.81 -1.19 41.50
N ILE A 92 45.97 -1.79 40.69
CA ILE A 92 44.93 -2.76 41.12
C ILE A 92 45.68 -4.00 41.60
N ASN A 93 45.46 -4.31 42.86
CA ASN A 93 46.09 -5.43 43.56
C ASN A 93 45.56 -6.77 42.99
N ARG A 94 46.42 -7.72 42.75
CA ARG A 94 46.11 -9.07 42.26
C ARG A 94 45.08 -9.84 43.12
N GLN A 95 44.85 -9.42 44.35
CA GLN A 95 43.87 -10.03 45.26
C GLN A 95 42.41 -9.64 44.95
N ASP A 96 42.14 -8.50 44.27
CA ASP A 96 40.79 -8.11 43.86
C ASP A 96 40.34 -8.81 42.58
N LEU A 97 41.28 -9.32 41.77
CA LEU A 97 40.99 -10.15 40.60
C LEU A 97 40.60 -11.60 40.96
N ASP A 98 41.14 -12.11 42.06
CA ASP A 98 40.78 -13.45 42.53
C ASP A 98 39.44 -13.47 43.26
N GLN A 99 38.99 -12.34 43.87
CA GLN A 99 37.67 -12.23 44.45
C GLN A 99 36.58 -12.02 43.39
N LEU A 100 36.88 -11.43 42.25
CA LEU A 100 35.96 -11.32 41.10
C LEU A 100 35.82 -12.65 40.31
N ASN A 101 36.85 -13.49 40.36
CA ASN A 101 36.82 -14.85 39.81
C ASN A 101 36.11 -15.90 40.68
N GLN A 102 35.93 -15.61 41.98
CA GLN A 102 35.23 -16.55 42.93
C GLN A 102 33.71 -16.34 42.96
N SER A 103 33.14 -15.40 42.23
CA SER A 103 31.66 -15.18 42.13
C SER A 103 31.13 -15.39 40.73
N ARG A 104 31.64 -16.38 39.98
CA ARG A 104 30.88 -16.97 38.87
C ARG A 104 29.98 -18.06 39.46
N PRO A 105 28.67 -17.87 39.48
CA PRO A 105 27.76 -18.95 39.82
C PRO A 105 27.96 -20.03 38.78
N THR A 106 28.35 -21.19 39.20
CA THR A 106 28.26 -22.44 38.44
C THR A 106 26.79 -22.68 38.11
N LEU A 107 26.49 -23.12 36.89
CA LEU A 107 25.16 -23.42 36.33
C LEU A 107 24.27 -24.31 37.21
N GLU A 108 24.78 -24.78 38.37
CA GLU A 108 24.09 -25.75 39.20
C GLU A 108 23.09 -25.21 40.20
N GLU A 109 23.04 -23.90 40.50
CA GLU A 109 22.14 -23.42 41.57
C GLU A 109 21.21 -22.27 41.30
N THR A 110 21.36 -21.40 40.26
CA THR A 110 20.48 -20.26 40.07
C THR A 110 20.09 -19.89 38.65
N ASP A 111 20.79 -20.31 37.59
CA ASP A 111 20.44 -19.94 36.23
C ASP A 111 20.41 -21.14 35.27
N SER A 112 19.24 -21.73 35.09
CA SER A 112 19.02 -22.72 34.04
C SER A 112 19.33 -22.08 32.66
N LEU A 113 19.75 -22.88 31.68
CA LEU A 113 19.99 -22.47 30.29
C LEU A 113 18.85 -21.58 29.74
N TYR A 114 17.61 -21.91 30.13
CA TYR A 114 16.42 -21.13 29.79
C TYR A 114 16.50 -19.68 30.34
N GLU A 115 16.84 -19.50 31.62
CA GLU A 115 16.89 -18.17 32.23
C GLU A 115 18.02 -17.32 31.64
N THR A 116 19.16 -17.94 31.35
CA THR A 116 20.28 -17.24 30.70
C THR A 116 19.92 -16.73 29.30
N VAL A 117 19.26 -17.56 28.47
CA VAL A 117 18.77 -17.19 27.16
C VAL A 117 17.63 -16.16 27.25
N ARG A 118 16.72 -16.32 28.25
CA ARG A 118 15.59 -15.41 28.44
C ARG A 118 16.07 -14.00 28.81
N GLN A 119 17.01 -13.90 29.74
CA GLN A 119 17.54 -12.61 30.17
C GLN A 119 18.36 -11.94 29.07
N GLY A 120 19.08 -12.75 28.27
CA GLY A 120 19.91 -12.28 27.16
C GLY A 120 20.98 -11.27 27.63
N ARG A 121 21.55 -11.49 28.82
CA ARG A 121 22.63 -10.68 29.38
C ARG A 121 23.99 -11.14 28.87
N SER A 122 24.17 -12.46 28.69
CA SER A 122 25.36 -13.05 28.12
C SER A 122 25.24 -13.11 26.59
N VAL A 123 26.40 -13.07 25.91
CA VAL A 123 26.47 -13.31 24.47
C VAL A 123 26.10 -14.77 24.21
N LEU A 124 25.14 -15.03 23.33
CA LEU A 124 24.64 -16.39 23.07
C LEU A 124 25.75 -17.36 22.68
N GLN A 125 26.78 -16.88 22.01
CA GLN A 125 27.98 -17.64 21.69
C GLN A 125 28.60 -18.28 22.96
N SER A 126 28.84 -17.47 24.00
CA SER A 126 29.44 -17.96 25.27
C SER A 126 28.53 -18.94 25.97
N VAL A 127 27.21 -18.77 25.89
CA VAL A 127 26.24 -19.69 26.49
C VAL A 127 26.30 -21.05 25.79
N VAL A 128 26.46 -21.07 24.48
CA VAL A 128 26.60 -22.30 23.70
C VAL A 128 27.95 -22.97 23.97
N ASP A 129 29.04 -22.18 24.06
CA ASP A 129 30.37 -22.71 24.37
C ASP A 129 30.38 -23.40 25.75
N GLU A 130 29.76 -22.77 26.75
CA GLU A 130 29.60 -23.35 28.11
C GLU A 130 28.74 -24.62 28.09
N TRP A 131 27.66 -24.66 27.34
CA TRP A 131 26.85 -25.86 27.15
C TRP A 131 27.64 -26.97 26.44
N ILE A 132 28.46 -26.64 25.44
CA ILE A 132 29.31 -27.60 24.74
C ILE A 132 30.34 -28.25 25.70
N GLU A 133 30.91 -27.47 26.64
CA GLU A 133 31.82 -28.00 27.64
C GLU A 133 31.09 -28.98 28.58
N ILE A 134 29.87 -28.68 29.01
CA ILE A 134 29.05 -29.58 29.82
C ILE A 134 28.78 -30.87 29.03
N TYR A 135 28.39 -30.76 27.76
CA TYR A 135 28.07 -31.90 26.90
C TYR A 135 29.29 -32.80 26.66
N ARG A 136 30.50 -32.25 26.53
CA ARG A 136 31.74 -33.00 26.37
C ARG A 136 32.13 -33.77 27.62
N GLN A 137 31.84 -33.20 28.80
CA GLN A 137 32.11 -33.84 30.10
C GLN A 137 31.09 -34.95 30.38
N ASP A 138 29.82 -34.68 30.18
CA ASP A 138 28.71 -35.63 30.39
C ASP A 138 27.61 -35.35 29.35
N ARG A 139 27.52 -36.23 28.34
CA ARG A 139 26.54 -36.15 27.24
C ARG A 139 25.10 -36.17 27.73
N GLU A 140 24.79 -37.06 28.71
CA GLU A 140 23.45 -37.18 29.29
C GLU A 140 23.03 -35.92 30.00
N ASN A 141 23.89 -35.32 30.82
CA ASN A 141 23.62 -34.06 31.49
C ASN A 141 23.45 -32.92 30.51
N GLY A 142 24.29 -32.86 29.49
CA GLY A 142 24.13 -31.86 28.41
C GLY A 142 22.76 -31.93 27.70
N ILE A 143 22.28 -33.15 27.40
CA ILE A 143 20.95 -33.39 26.81
C ILE A 143 19.85 -32.99 27.79
N ILE A 144 19.94 -33.32 29.07
CA ILE A 144 18.92 -32.92 30.07
C ILE A 144 18.77 -31.39 30.14
N HIS A 145 19.90 -30.66 30.12
CA HIS A 145 19.86 -29.21 30.10
C HIS A 145 19.16 -28.66 28.85
N LEU A 146 19.39 -29.28 27.67
CA LEU A 146 18.74 -28.86 26.42
C LEU A 146 17.23 -29.23 26.40
N MET A 147 16.89 -30.44 26.88
CA MET A 147 15.48 -30.84 27.04
C MET A 147 14.74 -29.88 27.99
N GLN A 148 15.34 -29.58 29.13
CA GLN A 148 14.75 -28.65 30.11
C GLN A 148 14.60 -27.22 29.52
N PHE A 149 15.50 -26.81 28.66
CA PHE A 149 15.36 -25.53 27.92
C PHE A 149 14.08 -25.48 27.09
N PHE A 150 13.77 -26.52 26.30
CA PHE A 150 12.55 -26.58 25.50
C PHE A 150 11.29 -26.65 26.36
N ILE A 151 11.31 -27.45 27.42
CA ILE A 151 10.17 -27.56 28.36
C ILE A 151 9.87 -26.22 29.04
N ARG A 152 10.88 -25.53 29.54
CA ARG A 152 10.74 -24.20 30.14
C ARG A 152 10.31 -23.15 29.14
N SER A 153 10.80 -23.24 27.91
CA SER A 153 10.38 -22.35 26.83
C SER A 153 8.90 -22.52 26.44
N SER A 154 8.33 -23.68 26.72
CA SER A 154 6.90 -23.94 26.59
C SER A 154 6.05 -23.46 27.79
N GLY A 155 6.69 -22.90 28.82
CA GLY A 155 6.00 -22.45 30.04
C GLY A 155 5.79 -23.53 31.08
N CYS A 156 6.16 -24.79 30.81
CA CYS A 156 6.05 -25.87 31.78
C CYS A 156 7.08 -25.71 32.91
N LYS A 157 6.61 -25.92 34.14
CA LYS A 157 7.43 -25.81 35.37
C LYS A 157 8.08 -27.16 35.75
N GLY A 158 7.68 -28.25 35.10
CA GLY A 158 8.20 -29.58 35.37
C GLY A 158 9.72 -29.66 35.18
N LYS A 159 10.36 -30.56 35.94
CA LYS A 159 11.80 -30.79 35.87
C LYS A 159 12.10 -32.19 35.34
N ILE A 160 13.03 -32.28 34.41
CA ILE A 160 13.54 -33.54 33.88
C ILE A 160 14.75 -33.96 34.77
N THR A 161 14.69 -35.15 35.35
CA THR A 161 15.77 -35.70 36.18
C THR A 161 16.52 -36.80 35.46
N THR A 162 17.76 -37.05 35.87
CA THR A 162 18.60 -38.14 35.35
C THR A 162 17.93 -39.51 35.57
N GLN A 163 17.20 -39.67 36.68
CA GLN A 163 16.45 -40.92 36.95
C GLN A 163 15.31 -41.14 35.97
N MET A 164 14.58 -40.07 35.60
CA MET A 164 13.51 -40.14 34.58
C MET A 164 14.08 -40.57 33.22
N ARG A 165 15.25 -40.08 32.85
CA ARG A 165 15.91 -40.42 31.59
C ARG A 165 16.38 -41.88 31.52
N GLN A 166 16.78 -42.48 32.67
CA GLN A 166 17.21 -43.85 32.75
C GLN A 166 16.07 -44.85 32.70
N VAL A 167 14.87 -44.45 33.15
CA VAL A 167 13.72 -45.35 33.31
C VAL A 167 12.67 -45.15 32.18
N TYR A 168 12.51 -43.95 31.70
CA TYR A 168 11.44 -43.58 30.77
C TYR A 168 11.99 -43.16 29.42
N ASP A 169 11.27 -43.47 28.33
CA ASP A 169 11.51 -42.91 27.03
C ASP A 169 10.98 -41.44 26.93
N ASN A 170 11.33 -40.73 25.85
CA ASN A 170 10.91 -39.33 25.64
C ASN A 170 9.38 -39.17 25.64
N ALA A 171 8.63 -40.14 25.13
CA ALA A 171 7.17 -40.07 25.07
C ALA A 171 6.55 -40.16 26.48
N GLN A 172 7.12 -41.03 27.34
CA GLN A 172 6.68 -41.18 28.73
C GLN A 172 7.01 -39.94 29.56
N ILE A 173 8.21 -39.39 29.37
CA ILE A 173 8.61 -38.13 30.04
C ILE A 173 7.66 -36.99 29.65
N ILE A 174 7.34 -36.84 28.35
CA ILE A 174 6.43 -35.80 27.86
C ILE A 174 5.01 -35.98 28.42
N ARG A 175 4.50 -37.24 28.53
CA ARG A 175 3.19 -37.48 29.13
C ARG A 175 3.16 -37.04 30.61
N ALA A 176 4.17 -37.39 31.38
CA ALA A 176 4.29 -36.98 32.77
C ALA A 176 4.32 -35.43 32.91
N LEU A 177 5.00 -34.74 31.99
CA LEU A 177 5.05 -33.30 31.97
C LEU A 177 3.74 -32.64 31.50
N VAL A 178 2.95 -33.31 30.64
CA VAL A 178 1.62 -32.86 30.26
C VAL A 178 0.68 -32.88 31.45
N ASP A 179 0.73 -33.93 32.27
CA ASP A 179 -0.11 -34.05 33.48
C ASP A 179 0.20 -32.95 34.52
N GLU A 180 1.44 -32.45 34.53
CA GLU A 180 1.88 -31.34 35.39
C GLU A 180 1.66 -29.93 34.74
N PHE A 181 1.20 -29.86 33.51
CA PHE A 181 1.04 -28.58 32.79
C PHE A 181 -0.24 -27.88 33.20
N ASP A 182 -0.11 -26.65 33.69
CA ASP A 182 -1.22 -25.80 34.03
C ASP A 182 -1.82 -25.16 32.75
N GLU A 183 -2.89 -25.74 32.20
CA GLU A 183 -3.60 -25.23 31.03
C GLU A 183 -4.44 -23.98 31.31
N GLU A 184 -4.79 -23.70 32.58
CA GLU A 184 -5.66 -22.56 32.93
C GLU A 184 -4.99 -21.22 32.68
N SER A 185 -3.66 -21.12 32.72
CA SER A 185 -2.95 -19.86 32.48
C SER A 185 -2.98 -19.40 31.03
N GLY A 186 -3.20 -20.30 30.07
CA GLY A 186 -3.28 -20.02 28.63
C GLY A 186 -2.06 -19.36 27.99
N ASP A 187 -1.23 -18.69 28.77
CA ASP A 187 -0.07 -17.92 28.33
C ASP A 187 1.25 -18.66 28.55
N TYR A 188 2.11 -18.63 27.53
CA TYR A 188 3.46 -19.22 27.58
C TYR A 188 4.49 -18.29 26.89
N PRO A 189 5.79 -18.42 27.15
CA PRO A 189 6.82 -17.48 26.75
C PRO A 189 6.81 -17.02 25.30
N LEU A 190 6.40 -17.88 24.37
CA LEU A 190 6.40 -17.55 22.94
C LEU A 190 5.24 -16.65 22.51
N ILE A 191 4.11 -16.63 23.25
CA ILE A 191 2.95 -15.77 22.91
C ILE A 191 2.81 -14.56 23.81
N MET A 192 3.49 -14.53 24.96
CA MET A 192 3.43 -13.42 25.90
C MET A 192 3.84 -12.09 25.24
N ASN A 193 3.16 -11.02 25.64
CA ASN A 193 3.41 -9.68 25.12
C ASN A 193 4.50 -8.94 25.93
N GLY A 194 5.16 -8.01 25.30
CA GLY A 194 6.15 -7.13 25.89
C GLY A 194 7.56 -7.27 25.31
N PRO A 195 8.43 -6.24 25.52
CA PRO A 195 9.76 -6.19 24.92
C PRO A 195 10.66 -7.35 25.34
N GLN A 196 10.57 -7.79 26.61
CA GLN A 196 11.34 -8.92 27.13
C GLN A 196 11.01 -10.23 26.44
N TRP A 197 9.71 -10.47 26.12
CA TRP A 197 9.28 -11.70 25.48
C TRP A 197 9.58 -11.68 23.97
N LYS A 198 9.50 -10.50 23.32
CA LYS A 198 10.00 -10.33 21.95
C LYS A 198 11.49 -10.64 21.86
N LYS A 199 12.28 -10.13 22.81
CA LYS A 199 13.71 -10.44 22.92
C LYS A 199 13.96 -11.91 23.16
N PHE A 200 13.20 -12.56 24.06
CA PHE A 200 13.30 -13.99 24.31
C PHE A 200 13.05 -14.80 23.04
N ARG A 201 11.98 -14.52 22.28
CA ARG A 201 11.70 -15.21 21.00
C ARG A 201 12.87 -15.10 20.02
N SER A 202 13.46 -13.92 19.90
CA SER A 202 14.65 -13.69 19.07
C SER A 202 15.83 -14.52 19.58
N ASN A 203 16.10 -14.47 20.87
CA ASN A 203 17.20 -15.22 21.51
C ASN A 203 17.01 -16.72 21.40
N PHE A 204 15.76 -17.22 21.52
CA PHE A 204 15.43 -18.64 21.36
C PHE A 204 15.81 -19.15 19.97
N CYS A 205 15.41 -18.40 18.93
CA CYS A 205 15.73 -18.76 17.55
C CYS A 205 17.25 -18.69 17.29
N GLU A 206 17.90 -17.64 17.75
CA GLU A 206 19.34 -17.43 17.58
C GLU A 206 20.18 -18.44 18.38
N PHE A 207 19.71 -18.86 19.58
CA PHE A 207 20.36 -19.91 20.36
C PHE A 207 20.42 -21.22 19.58
N ILE A 208 19.30 -21.67 18.99
CA ILE A 208 19.26 -22.93 18.22
C ILE A 208 20.20 -22.84 17.02
N HIS A 209 20.17 -21.72 16.31
CA HIS A 209 21.05 -21.51 15.17
C HIS A 209 22.53 -21.50 15.57
N THR A 210 22.87 -20.83 16.66
CA THR A 210 24.25 -20.77 17.19
C THR A 210 24.72 -22.14 17.70
N LEU A 211 23.84 -22.90 18.35
CA LEU A 211 24.13 -24.25 18.80
C LEU A 211 24.58 -25.15 17.64
N ILE A 212 23.82 -25.21 16.58
CA ILE A 212 24.13 -26.03 15.42
C ILE A 212 25.39 -25.53 14.70
N ARG A 213 25.52 -24.22 14.53
CA ARG A 213 26.70 -23.62 13.92
C ARG A 213 28.01 -23.94 14.68
N GLN A 214 27.95 -23.99 16.02
CA GLN A 214 29.12 -24.36 16.83
C GLN A 214 29.41 -25.86 16.76
N CYS A 215 28.39 -26.69 16.69
CA CYS A 215 28.48 -28.11 16.68
C CYS A 215 28.75 -28.74 15.29
N GLN A 216 28.73 -27.92 14.21
CA GLN A 216 28.71 -28.35 12.80
C GLN A 216 29.92 -29.21 12.37
N TYR A 217 31.03 -29.16 13.08
CA TYR A 217 32.26 -29.88 12.67
C TYR A 217 32.45 -31.28 13.28
N SER A 218 31.66 -31.62 14.30
CA SER A 218 31.83 -32.91 14.97
C SER A 218 30.61 -33.39 15.74
N ILE A 219 30.06 -32.57 16.64
CA ILE A 219 29.06 -33.01 17.62
C ILE A 219 27.72 -33.36 16.95
N ILE A 220 27.33 -32.71 15.88
CA ILE A 220 26.06 -33.03 15.16
C ILE A 220 26.12 -34.42 14.49
N TYR A 221 27.32 -34.99 14.31
CA TYR A 221 27.51 -36.31 13.68
C TYR A 221 27.81 -37.42 14.70
N ASP A 222 27.73 -37.13 16.01
CA ASP A 222 28.01 -38.09 17.07
C ASP A 222 26.85 -39.08 17.31
N GLN A 223 25.80 -39.00 16.53
CA GLN A 223 24.55 -39.76 16.54
C GLN A 223 23.74 -39.62 17.84
N PHE A 224 24.31 -39.11 18.92
CA PHE A 224 23.66 -38.98 20.21
C PHE A 224 22.90 -37.66 20.37
N LEU A 225 23.55 -36.51 20.08
CA LEU A 225 22.89 -35.21 20.22
C LEU A 225 21.64 -35.09 19.34
N MET A 226 21.80 -35.36 18.04
CA MET A 226 20.72 -35.13 17.08
C MET A 226 19.59 -36.12 17.24
N GLU A 227 19.88 -37.41 17.52
CA GLU A 227 18.84 -38.42 17.81
C GLU A 227 17.96 -38.00 19.00
N ASN A 228 18.58 -37.61 20.11
CA ASN A 228 17.83 -37.22 21.31
C ASN A 228 17.07 -35.95 21.13
N LEU A 229 17.66 -34.92 20.49
CA LEU A 229 17.01 -33.64 20.24
C LEU A 229 15.83 -33.80 19.27
N ILE A 230 16.00 -34.49 18.15
CA ILE A 230 14.96 -34.74 17.17
C ILE A 230 13.81 -35.57 17.80
N SER A 231 14.11 -36.61 18.52
CA SER A 231 13.12 -37.45 19.23
C SER A 231 12.29 -36.60 20.22
N LEU A 232 12.94 -35.75 21.02
CA LEU A 232 12.24 -34.80 21.90
C LEU A 232 11.29 -33.88 21.13
N LEU A 233 11.79 -33.23 20.08
CA LEU A 233 11.01 -32.27 19.30
C LEU A 233 9.82 -32.92 18.60
N ILE A 234 9.97 -34.16 18.10
CA ILE A 234 8.85 -34.92 17.54
C ILE A 234 7.80 -35.19 18.60
N GLY A 235 8.19 -35.72 19.77
CA GLY A 235 7.27 -36.02 20.87
C GLY A 235 6.52 -34.78 21.38
N LEU A 236 7.21 -33.64 21.55
CA LEU A 236 6.58 -32.38 21.93
C LEU A 236 5.67 -31.82 20.82
N SER A 237 6.03 -32.01 19.55
CA SER A 237 5.21 -31.56 18.43
C SER A 237 3.90 -32.30 18.31
N ASP A 238 3.82 -33.55 18.76
CA ASP A 238 2.63 -34.37 18.73
C ASP A 238 1.74 -34.24 19.98
N SER A 239 2.18 -33.45 20.96
CA SER A 239 1.45 -33.20 22.19
C SER A 239 0.10 -32.49 21.95
N GLN A 240 -0.92 -32.82 22.75
CA GLN A 240 -2.20 -32.10 22.77
C GLN A 240 -2.05 -30.66 23.30
N VAL A 241 -1.02 -30.39 24.11
CA VAL A 241 -0.75 -29.07 24.69
C VAL A 241 -0.21 -28.13 23.60
N ARG A 242 -0.94 -27.06 23.32
CA ARG A 242 -0.57 -26.06 22.30
C ARG A 242 0.82 -25.48 22.51
N ALA A 243 1.19 -25.19 23.75
CA ALA A 243 2.48 -24.60 24.08
C ALA A 243 3.66 -25.52 23.70
N PHE A 244 3.53 -26.83 23.93
CA PHE A 244 4.53 -27.83 23.49
C PHE A 244 4.61 -27.90 21.98
N ARG A 245 3.45 -28.03 21.28
CA ARG A 245 3.44 -28.08 19.81
C ARG A 245 4.07 -26.82 19.19
N HIS A 246 3.73 -25.63 19.70
CA HIS A 246 4.25 -24.38 19.17
C HIS A 246 5.77 -24.25 19.37
N THR A 247 6.24 -24.52 20.60
CA THR A 247 7.67 -24.41 20.93
C THR A 247 8.50 -25.45 20.14
N ALA A 248 8.01 -26.69 20.08
CA ALA A 248 8.68 -27.75 19.32
C ALA A 248 8.70 -27.44 17.82
N THR A 249 7.60 -26.95 17.25
CA THR A 249 7.56 -26.59 15.83
C THR A 249 8.53 -25.44 15.54
N LEU A 250 8.50 -24.35 16.30
CA LEU A 250 9.44 -23.26 16.12
C LEU A 250 10.89 -23.75 16.26
N GLY A 251 11.19 -24.56 17.29
CA GLY A 251 12.49 -25.13 17.50
C GLY A 251 12.96 -26.00 16.35
N SER A 252 12.10 -26.88 15.86
CA SER A 252 12.40 -27.79 14.75
C SER A 252 12.59 -27.04 13.42
N MET A 253 11.75 -26.07 13.13
CA MET A 253 11.87 -25.28 11.90
C MET A 253 13.17 -24.46 11.91
N LYS A 254 13.55 -23.88 13.04
CA LYS A 254 14.84 -23.19 13.21
C LYS A 254 16.04 -24.15 13.18
N LEU A 255 15.89 -25.33 13.73
CA LEU A 255 16.88 -26.39 13.61
C LEU A 255 17.11 -26.77 12.14
N MET A 256 16.04 -27.00 11.39
CA MET A 256 16.12 -27.27 9.95
C MET A 256 16.81 -26.14 9.19
N THR A 257 16.49 -24.88 9.51
CA THR A 257 17.15 -23.74 8.87
C THR A 257 18.66 -23.70 9.16
N ALA A 258 19.06 -24.01 10.39
CA ALA A 258 20.48 -24.10 10.74
C ALA A 258 21.18 -25.28 10.04
N LEU A 259 20.51 -26.42 9.91
CA LEU A 259 21.03 -27.59 9.14
C LEU A 259 21.13 -27.28 7.65
N VAL A 260 20.20 -26.49 7.08
CA VAL A 260 20.29 -26.01 5.68
C VAL A 260 21.54 -25.14 5.49
N ASP A 261 21.87 -24.28 6.46
CA ASP A 261 23.09 -23.46 6.38
C ASP A 261 24.37 -24.33 6.49
N VAL A 262 24.34 -25.39 7.29
CA VAL A 262 25.45 -26.39 7.36
C VAL A 262 25.56 -27.12 6.02
N ALA A 263 24.45 -27.62 5.45
CA ALA A 263 24.44 -28.30 4.15
C ALA A 263 25.02 -27.40 3.02
N LEU A 264 24.67 -26.12 3.03
CA LEU A 264 25.21 -25.16 2.07
C LEU A 264 26.73 -24.99 2.24
N THR A 265 27.20 -24.88 3.51
CA THR A 265 28.61 -24.80 3.82
C THR A 265 29.38 -26.06 3.40
N LEU A 266 28.80 -27.25 3.63
CA LEU A 266 29.37 -28.54 3.20
C LEU A 266 29.44 -28.62 1.67
N SER A 267 28.39 -28.19 0.97
CA SER A 267 28.37 -28.18 -0.50
C SER A 267 29.48 -27.31 -1.07
N ILE A 268 29.68 -26.09 -0.52
CA ILE A 268 30.76 -25.19 -0.93
C ILE A 268 32.14 -25.83 -0.65
N ASN A 269 32.30 -26.47 0.51
CA ASN A 269 33.56 -27.13 0.89
C ASN A 269 33.83 -28.36 0.01
N LEU A 270 32.78 -29.10 -0.36
CA LEU A 270 32.85 -30.25 -1.26
C LEU A 270 33.32 -29.79 -2.66
N ASP A 271 32.72 -28.77 -3.21
CA ASP A 271 33.11 -28.18 -4.52
C ASP A 271 34.57 -27.69 -4.51
N ASN A 272 34.96 -26.98 -3.43
CA ASN A 272 36.32 -26.51 -3.29
C ASN A 272 37.32 -27.64 -3.19
N THR A 273 36.98 -28.72 -2.44
CA THR A 273 37.83 -29.91 -2.29
C THR A 273 37.90 -30.67 -3.60
N GLN A 274 36.80 -30.78 -4.34
CA GLN A 274 36.76 -31.37 -5.67
C GLN A 274 37.67 -30.62 -6.67
N ARG A 275 37.59 -29.31 -6.72
CA ARG A 275 38.44 -28.47 -7.59
C ARG A 275 39.92 -28.62 -7.23
N GLN A 276 40.25 -28.71 -5.94
CA GLN A 276 41.62 -28.96 -5.47
C GLN A 276 42.10 -30.36 -5.86
N TYR A 277 41.25 -31.36 -5.75
CA TYR A 277 41.54 -32.74 -6.16
C TYR A 277 41.84 -32.84 -7.66
N ASP A 278 40.99 -32.23 -8.49
CA ASP A 278 41.15 -32.24 -9.92
C ASP A 278 42.41 -31.48 -10.39
N ALA A 279 42.71 -30.36 -9.76
CA ALA A 279 43.97 -29.63 -10.03
C ALA A 279 45.21 -30.41 -9.66
N GLU A 280 45.20 -31.10 -8.52
CA GLU A 280 46.31 -31.90 -8.07
C GLU A 280 46.46 -33.20 -8.94
N ARG A 281 45.35 -33.82 -9.34
CA ARG A 281 45.32 -34.96 -10.27
C ARG A 281 45.91 -34.60 -11.62
N GLN A 282 45.60 -33.42 -12.16
CA GLN A 282 46.19 -32.93 -13.42
C GLN A 282 47.68 -32.68 -13.28
N LYS A 283 48.17 -32.08 -12.18
CA LYS A 283 49.61 -31.91 -11.92
C LYS A 283 50.33 -33.24 -11.86
N ASN A 284 49.79 -34.24 -11.16
CA ASN A 284 50.38 -35.56 -11.03
C ASN A 284 50.41 -36.33 -12.33
N ALA A 285 49.41 -36.22 -13.18
CA ALA A 285 49.36 -36.77 -14.52
C ALA A 285 50.47 -36.22 -15.40
N ASN A 286 50.70 -34.90 -15.33
CA ASN A 286 51.76 -34.20 -16.12
C ASN A 286 53.17 -34.54 -15.65
N MET A 287 53.34 -34.96 -14.36
CA MET A 287 54.68 -35.29 -13.79
C MET A 287 55.02 -36.76 -13.77
N ASN A 288 54.21 -37.68 -14.32
CA ASN A 288 54.40 -39.14 -14.27
C ASN A 288 54.67 -39.70 -12.84
N LYS A 289 54.21 -39.03 -11.80
CA LYS A 289 54.35 -39.46 -10.42
C LYS A 289 53.16 -40.38 -10.02
N ARG A 290 53.52 -41.54 -9.46
CA ARG A 290 52.50 -42.40 -8.81
C ARG A 290 52.06 -41.75 -7.51
N SER A 291 50.74 -41.73 -7.31
CA SER A 291 50.04 -41.39 -6.07
C SER A 291 50.75 -40.45 -5.10
N SER A 292 50.14 -39.26 -4.92
CA SER A 292 50.67 -38.29 -3.93
C SER A 292 49.82 -38.44 -2.65
N GLU A 293 50.41 -38.49 -1.47
CA GLU A 293 49.73 -38.46 -0.16
C GLU A 293 48.68 -37.35 -0.07
N ARG A 294 48.93 -36.21 -0.76
CA ARG A 294 48.01 -35.09 -0.85
C ARG A 294 46.73 -35.44 -1.61
N LEU A 295 46.83 -36.25 -2.63
CA LEU A 295 45.68 -36.72 -3.44
C LEU A 295 44.81 -37.67 -2.60
N ASP A 296 45.42 -38.57 -1.82
CA ASP A 296 44.74 -39.48 -0.91
C ASP A 296 44.07 -38.70 0.25
N MET A 297 44.74 -37.69 0.83
CA MET A 297 44.17 -36.76 1.82
C MET A 297 42.93 -36.05 1.27
N LEU A 298 43.02 -35.50 0.05
CA LEU A 298 41.90 -34.76 -0.58
C LEU A 298 40.73 -35.72 -0.89
N MET A 299 41.00 -36.93 -1.30
CA MET A 299 39.99 -37.99 -1.53
C MET A 299 39.29 -38.39 -0.22
N THR A 300 40.07 -38.60 0.86
CA THR A 300 39.53 -38.89 2.20
C THR A 300 38.65 -37.74 2.72
N LYS A 301 39.14 -36.51 2.63
CA LYS A 301 38.37 -35.33 3.03
C LYS A 301 37.10 -35.14 2.21
N ARG A 302 37.16 -35.37 0.90
CA ARG A 302 35.97 -35.31 0.01
C ARG A 302 34.91 -36.32 0.46
N LYS A 303 35.38 -37.60 0.74
CA LYS A 303 34.46 -38.64 1.21
C LYS A 303 33.83 -38.29 2.56
N GLU A 304 34.61 -37.76 3.51
CA GLU A 304 34.08 -37.28 4.81
C GLU A 304 33.01 -36.17 4.64
N LEU A 305 33.28 -35.21 3.76
CA LEU A 305 32.31 -34.14 3.46
C LEU A 305 31.04 -34.64 2.78
N ASP A 306 31.17 -35.69 1.94
CA ASP A 306 30.03 -36.30 1.24
C ASP A 306 29.19 -37.13 2.24
N ASP A 307 29.84 -37.94 3.09
CA ASP A 307 29.19 -38.68 4.17
C ASP A 307 28.44 -37.73 5.13
N ASN A 308 29.07 -36.64 5.58
CA ASN A 308 28.45 -35.62 6.42
C ASN A 308 27.25 -34.93 5.72
N ASN A 309 27.34 -34.69 4.41
CA ASN A 309 26.25 -34.09 3.64
C ASN A 309 25.04 -35.03 3.55
N GLU A 310 25.26 -36.32 3.40
CA GLU A 310 24.19 -37.34 3.42
C GLU A 310 23.53 -37.45 4.81
N ASP A 311 24.32 -37.39 5.90
CA ASP A 311 23.79 -37.34 7.26
C ASP A 311 22.87 -36.12 7.45
N ILE A 312 23.28 -34.93 7.01
CA ILE A 312 22.44 -33.70 7.10
C ILE A 312 21.16 -33.84 6.27
N LYS A 313 21.24 -34.38 5.04
CA LYS A 313 20.06 -34.63 4.21
C LYS A 313 19.09 -35.60 4.89
N THR A 314 19.61 -36.62 5.53
CA THR A 314 18.81 -37.59 6.29
C THR A 314 18.10 -36.91 7.46
N MET A 315 18.81 -36.12 8.27
CA MET A 315 18.22 -35.35 9.38
C MET A 315 17.13 -34.36 8.87
N LEU A 316 17.40 -33.63 7.80
CA LEU A 316 16.42 -32.72 7.18
C LEU A 316 15.19 -33.49 6.70
N GLY A 317 15.37 -34.60 5.99
CA GLY A 317 14.28 -35.45 5.50
C GLY A 317 13.43 -36.01 6.64
N TYR A 318 14.07 -36.40 7.74
CA TYR A 318 13.38 -36.96 8.91
C TYR A 318 12.58 -35.89 9.64
N LEU A 319 13.16 -34.73 9.95
CA LEU A 319 12.46 -33.59 10.58
C LEU A 319 11.28 -33.09 9.71
N PHE A 320 11.49 -33.03 8.40
CA PHE A 320 10.44 -32.62 7.48
C PHE A 320 9.25 -33.55 7.53
N LYS A 321 9.47 -34.85 7.39
CA LYS A 321 8.43 -35.89 7.39
C LYS A 321 7.72 -36.02 8.73
N SER A 322 8.47 -35.97 9.83
CA SER A 322 7.93 -36.23 11.17
C SER A 322 7.29 -34.97 11.82
N ILE A 323 7.68 -33.76 11.44
CA ILE A 323 7.16 -32.54 12.09
C ILE A 323 6.48 -31.64 11.07
N PHE A 324 7.16 -31.19 10.01
CA PHE A 324 6.60 -30.22 9.08
C PHE A 324 5.29 -30.71 8.45
N VAL A 325 5.27 -31.95 7.93
CA VAL A 325 4.10 -32.56 7.25
C VAL A 325 2.87 -32.65 8.15
N HIS A 326 3.05 -32.63 9.46
CA HIS A 326 1.95 -32.63 10.43
C HIS A 326 1.59 -31.23 10.89
N ARG A 327 2.56 -30.32 11.02
CA ARG A 327 2.36 -28.99 11.62
C ARG A 327 2.00 -27.91 10.62
N TYR A 328 2.25 -28.06 9.32
CA TYR A 328 1.77 -27.10 8.30
C TYR A 328 0.24 -26.95 8.26
N ARG A 329 -0.48 -27.96 8.78
CA ARG A 329 -1.95 -28.00 8.89
C ARG A 329 -2.43 -27.99 10.35
N ASP A 330 -1.61 -27.50 11.29
CA ASP A 330 -1.99 -27.40 12.70
C ASP A 330 -3.24 -26.50 12.86
N THR A 331 -4.03 -26.76 13.90
CA THR A 331 -5.19 -25.94 14.26
C THR A 331 -4.82 -24.51 14.58
N PHE A 332 -3.59 -24.29 15.11
CA PHE A 332 -3.10 -22.96 15.51
C PHE A 332 -2.41 -22.24 14.34
N PRO A 333 -2.90 -21.03 13.96
CA PRO A 333 -2.40 -20.33 12.76
C PRO A 333 -0.93 -19.95 12.82
N GLU A 334 -0.42 -19.56 13.99
CA GLU A 334 0.99 -19.21 14.17
C GLU A 334 1.93 -20.37 13.86
N ILE A 335 1.53 -21.60 14.22
CA ILE A 335 2.30 -22.82 13.87
C ILE A 335 2.35 -22.99 12.36
N ARG A 336 1.21 -22.84 11.68
CA ARG A 336 1.16 -22.90 10.21
C ARG A 336 2.01 -21.81 9.55
N SER A 337 1.95 -20.58 10.10
CA SER A 337 2.74 -19.44 9.64
C SER A 337 4.24 -19.67 9.77
N ILE A 338 4.70 -20.28 10.88
CA ILE A 338 6.10 -20.65 11.08
C ILE A 338 6.54 -21.63 9.98
N CYS A 339 5.75 -22.68 9.73
CA CYS A 339 6.06 -23.68 8.71
C CYS A 339 6.19 -23.04 7.32
N MET A 340 5.26 -22.17 6.94
CA MET A 340 5.28 -21.50 5.64
C MET A 340 6.45 -20.51 5.50
N TYR A 341 6.78 -19.80 6.55
CA TYR A 341 7.91 -18.89 6.52
C TYR A 341 9.26 -19.61 6.36
N GLU A 342 9.48 -20.68 7.12
CA GLU A 342 10.75 -21.39 7.10
C GLU A 342 10.95 -22.22 5.82
N ILE A 343 9.90 -22.84 5.27
CA ILE A 343 10.04 -23.59 4.01
C ILE A 343 10.47 -22.66 2.86
N GLY A 344 9.99 -21.41 2.83
CA GLY A 344 10.43 -20.42 1.85
C GLY A 344 11.92 -20.11 1.96
N ILE A 345 12.44 -20.03 3.19
CA ILE A 345 13.88 -19.83 3.43
C ILE A 345 14.67 -21.02 2.88
N TRP A 346 14.22 -22.27 3.13
CA TRP A 346 14.93 -23.46 2.66
C TRP A 346 14.93 -23.56 1.14
N MET A 347 13.80 -23.26 0.49
CA MET A 347 13.68 -23.23 -0.97
C MET A 347 14.63 -22.21 -1.61
N LYS A 348 14.76 -21.04 -1.00
CA LYS A 348 15.69 -19.99 -1.48
C LYS A 348 17.15 -20.36 -1.26
N ARG A 349 17.49 -20.89 -0.07
CA ARG A 349 18.89 -21.18 0.31
C ARG A 349 19.44 -22.47 -0.30
N LEU A 350 18.61 -23.50 -0.38
CA LEU A 350 19.02 -24.82 -0.86
C LEU A 350 18.04 -25.34 -1.93
N PRO A 351 17.95 -24.63 -3.07
CA PRO A 351 16.98 -24.96 -4.13
C PRO A 351 17.18 -26.36 -4.72
N GLY A 352 18.42 -26.91 -4.67
CA GLY A 352 18.70 -28.26 -5.16
C GLY A 352 17.96 -29.38 -4.42
N ILE A 353 17.50 -29.14 -3.20
CA ILE A 353 16.73 -30.11 -2.39
C ILE A 353 15.28 -29.68 -2.25
N PHE A 354 15.02 -28.40 -1.89
CA PHE A 354 13.70 -27.97 -1.48
C PHE A 354 12.84 -27.34 -2.58
N LEU A 355 13.43 -26.98 -3.75
CA LEU A 355 12.69 -26.43 -4.88
C LEU A 355 12.22 -27.57 -5.80
N ASP A 356 11.41 -28.44 -5.24
CA ASP A 356 10.82 -29.61 -5.90
C ASP A 356 9.31 -29.65 -5.59
N ASP A 357 8.51 -30.19 -6.51
CA ASP A 357 7.05 -30.24 -6.36
C ASP A 357 6.58 -30.97 -5.10
N SER A 358 7.38 -31.93 -4.61
CA SER A 358 7.11 -32.64 -3.35
C SER A 358 7.10 -31.70 -2.14
N TYR A 359 7.79 -30.55 -2.21
CA TYR A 359 7.81 -29.50 -1.17
C TYR A 359 6.93 -28.31 -1.53
N LEU A 360 6.94 -27.85 -2.78
CA LEU A 360 6.15 -26.70 -3.26
C LEU A 360 4.65 -26.91 -3.06
N LYS A 361 4.14 -28.14 -3.18
CA LYS A 361 2.73 -28.46 -2.97
C LYS A 361 2.19 -27.96 -1.62
N TYR A 362 2.99 -27.99 -0.56
CA TYR A 362 2.56 -27.54 0.78
C TYR A 362 2.30 -26.04 0.81
N VAL A 363 3.13 -25.26 0.16
CA VAL A 363 2.93 -23.81 0.01
C VAL A 363 1.68 -23.56 -0.84
N GLY A 364 1.55 -24.24 -1.98
CA GLY A 364 0.39 -24.12 -2.87
C GLY A 364 -0.95 -24.44 -2.19
N TRP A 365 -1.01 -25.50 -1.40
CA TRP A 365 -2.21 -25.84 -0.63
C TRP A 365 -2.53 -24.80 0.44
N THR A 366 -1.51 -24.25 1.10
CA THR A 366 -1.69 -23.28 2.18
C THR A 366 -2.03 -21.87 1.67
N LEU A 367 -1.90 -21.57 0.36
CA LEU A 367 -2.49 -20.38 -0.25
C LEU A 367 -4.01 -20.28 -0.03
N HIS A 368 -4.69 -21.39 0.24
CA HIS A 368 -6.11 -21.46 0.56
C HIS A 368 -6.43 -21.38 2.06
N ASP A 369 -5.46 -21.04 2.92
CA ASP A 369 -5.68 -20.95 4.36
C ASP A 369 -6.76 -19.92 4.70
N LYS A 370 -7.59 -20.24 5.73
CA LYS A 370 -8.67 -19.35 6.20
C LYS A 370 -8.14 -18.06 6.82
N VAL A 371 -6.92 -18.09 7.39
CA VAL A 371 -6.32 -16.97 8.12
C VAL A 371 -5.41 -16.16 7.19
N GLY A 372 -5.63 -14.84 7.12
CA GLY A 372 -4.88 -13.90 6.27
C GLY A 372 -3.39 -13.93 6.53
N ASP A 373 -2.97 -13.94 7.80
CA ASP A 373 -1.55 -13.98 8.17
C ASP A 373 -0.81 -15.21 7.62
N VAL A 374 -1.48 -16.37 7.58
CA VAL A 374 -0.89 -17.59 7.01
C VAL A 374 -0.74 -17.46 5.50
N ARG A 375 -1.77 -16.94 4.81
CA ARG A 375 -1.71 -16.65 3.37
C ARG A 375 -0.61 -15.65 3.03
N LEU A 376 -0.48 -14.61 3.85
CA LEU A 376 0.58 -13.61 3.72
C LEU A 376 1.98 -14.24 3.85
N LYS A 377 2.16 -15.18 4.79
CA LYS A 377 3.42 -15.91 4.94
C LYS A 377 3.74 -16.79 3.72
N CYS A 378 2.73 -17.42 3.10
CA CYS A 378 2.92 -18.15 1.84
C CYS A 378 3.41 -17.25 0.71
N LEU A 379 2.76 -16.09 0.52
CA LEU A 379 3.17 -15.12 -0.51
C LEU A 379 4.57 -14.57 -0.25
N ASN A 380 4.88 -14.23 1.01
CA ASN A 380 6.21 -13.78 1.42
C ASN A 380 7.31 -14.85 1.21
N SER A 381 6.94 -16.14 1.23
CA SER A 381 7.85 -17.23 0.95
C SER A 381 8.08 -17.44 -0.54
N LEU A 382 7.06 -17.18 -1.37
CA LEU A 382 7.12 -17.31 -2.82
C LEU A 382 7.82 -16.12 -3.49
N LEU A 383 7.54 -14.88 -3.04
CA LEU A 383 8.05 -13.68 -3.68
C LEU A 383 9.57 -13.71 -3.93
N PRO A 384 10.45 -14.04 -2.94
CA PRO A 384 11.89 -14.11 -3.16
C PRO A 384 12.36 -15.19 -4.14
N LEU A 385 11.51 -16.19 -4.44
CA LEU A 385 11.80 -17.23 -5.43
C LEU A 385 11.57 -16.70 -6.85
N TYR A 386 10.54 -15.86 -7.02
CA TYR A 386 10.25 -15.22 -8.32
C TYR A 386 11.09 -13.98 -8.60
N GLU A 387 11.76 -13.40 -7.61
CA GLU A 387 12.73 -12.31 -7.81
C GLU A 387 14.02 -12.79 -8.52
N SER A 388 14.34 -14.09 -8.42
CA SER A 388 15.51 -14.68 -9.07
C SER A 388 15.11 -15.35 -10.37
N GLU A 389 15.64 -14.89 -11.49
CA GLU A 389 15.36 -15.45 -12.81
C GLU A 389 15.68 -16.95 -12.90
N GLU A 390 16.80 -17.41 -12.30
CA GLU A 390 17.21 -18.80 -12.32
C GLU A 390 16.24 -19.71 -11.54
N ILE A 391 15.76 -19.23 -10.41
CA ILE A 391 14.83 -19.98 -9.56
C ILE A 391 13.44 -19.93 -10.18
N SER A 392 13.00 -18.77 -10.68
CA SER A 392 11.70 -18.57 -11.31
C SER A 392 11.45 -19.53 -12.46
N LYS A 393 12.47 -19.80 -13.30
CA LYS A 393 12.37 -20.78 -14.41
C LYS A 393 11.99 -22.19 -13.94
N LYS A 394 12.39 -22.57 -12.72
CA LYS A 394 12.04 -23.87 -12.12
C LYS A 394 10.64 -23.88 -11.52
N MET A 395 10.01 -22.73 -11.38
CA MET A 395 8.68 -22.56 -10.80
C MET A 395 7.53 -22.65 -11.83
N GLU A 396 7.82 -22.88 -13.11
CA GLU A 396 6.83 -22.83 -14.19
C GLU A 396 5.63 -23.78 -13.93
N LEU A 397 5.89 -25.03 -13.53
CA LEU A 397 4.84 -26.00 -13.25
C LEU A 397 3.97 -25.56 -12.05
N PHE A 398 4.60 -25.07 -10.98
CA PHE A 398 3.91 -24.52 -9.82
C PHE A 398 3.06 -23.32 -10.21
N THR A 399 3.62 -22.41 -11.01
CA THR A 399 2.94 -21.20 -11.48
C THR A 399 1.67 -21.56 -12.26
N ASN A 400 1.80 -22.44 -13.25
CA ASN A 400 0.67 -22.89 -14.07
C ASN A 400 -0.43 -23.53 -13.22
N LYS A 401 -0.06 -24.29 -12.17
CA LYS A 401 -1.02 -24.97 -11.31
C LYS A 401 -1.74 -24.02 -10.33
N PHE A 402 -1.08 -22.98 -9.84
CA PHE A 402 -1.61 -22.12 -8.78
C PHE A 402 -1.88 -20.68 -9.23
N LYS A 403 -1.71 -20.34 -10.53
CA LYS A 403 -1.92 -18.98 -11.06
C LYS A 403 -3.31 -18.43 -10.73
N ASP A 404 -4.36 -19.22 -10.95
CA ASP A 404 -5.74 -18.77 -10.73
C ASP A 404 -5.97 -18.42 -9.25
N ARG A 405 -5.33 -19.19 -8.35
CA ARG A 405 -5.39 -18.86 -6.92
C ARG A 405 -4.61 -17.58 -6.60
N ILE A 406 -3.41 -17.41 -7.15
CA ILE A 406 -2.60 -16.21 -6.93
C ILE A 406 -3.33 -14.98 -7.46
N VAL A 407 -3.92 -15.05 -8.65
CA VAL A 407 -4.75 -13.96 -9.22
C VAL A 407 -5.95 -13.69 -8.30
N SER A 408 -6.68 -14.72 -7.85
CA SER A 408 -7.82 -14.51 -6.94
C SER A 408 -7.42 -13.85 -5.60
N MET A 409 -6.18 -14.03 -5.15
CA MET A 409 -5.67 -13.41 -3.92
C MET A 409 -5.37 -11.92 -4.07
N THR A 410 -5.32 -11.37 -5.28
CA THR A 410 -5.24 -9.92 -5.49
C THR A 410 -6.50 -9.20 -4.98
N LEU A 411 -7.61 -9.93 -4.89
CA LEU A 411 -8.90 -9.49 -4.34
C LEU A 411 -9.11 -9.96 -2.88
N ASP A 412 -8.04 -10.34 -2.18
CA ASP A 412 -8.16 -10.80 -0.78
C ASP A 412 -8.72 -9.70 0.11
N LYS A 413 -9.57 -10.10 1.07
CA LYS A 413 -10.15 -9.17 2.06
C LYS A 413 -9.11 -8.48 2.95
N GLU A 414 -7.95 -9.12 3.14
CA GLU A 414 -6.83 -8.54 3.88
C GLU A 414 -5.91 -7.78 2.92
N PRO A 415 -5.81 -6.44 3.04
CA PRO A 415 -5.07 -5.63 2.08
C PRO A 415 -3.59 -6.02 1.92
N GLU A 416 -2.95 -6.45 3.00
CA GLU A 416 -1.55 -6.89 2.95
C GLU A 416 -1.37 -8.14 2.09
N VAL A 417 -2.34 -9.06 2.12
CA VAL A 417 -2.34 -10.26 1.27
C VAL A 417 -2.53 -9.86 -0.19
N ALA A 418 -3.50 -8.97 -0.47
CA ALA A 418 -3.77 -8.47 -1.81
C ALA A 418 -2.53 -7.78 -2.42
N VAL A 419 -1.88 -6.88 -1.67
CA VAL A 419 -0.64 -6.20 -2.11
C VAL A 419 0.46 -7.21 -2.46
N MET A 420 0.66 -8.21 -1.61
CA MET A 420 1.69 -9.23 -1.86
C MET A 420 1.36 -10.13 -3.04
N ALA A 421 0.07 -10.43 -3.26
CA ALA A 421 -0.38 -11.19 -4.42
C ALA A 421 -0.16 -10.42 -5.73
N VAL A 422 -0.44 -9.10 -5.75
CA VAL A 422 -0.14 -8.25 -6.91
C VAL A 422 1.37 -8.19 -7.18
N LYS A 423 2.20 -8.02 -6.15
CA LYS A 423 3.67 -8.04 -6.30
C LYS A 423 4.18 -9.38 -6.83
N LEU A 424 3.58 -10.48 -6.40
CA LEU A 424 3.90 -11.79 -6.95
C LEU A 424 3.48 -11.89 -8.43
N ALA A 425 2.30 -11.38 -8.79
CA ALA A 425 1.84 -11.35 -10.19
C ALA A 425 2.77 -10.51 -11.10
N ILE A 426 3.32 -9.38 -10.60
CA ILE A 426 4.35 -8.59 -11.30
C ILE A 426 5.57 -9.47 -11.63
N ASN A 427 6.10 -10.19 -10.64
CA ASN A 427 7.28 -11.03 -10.87
C ASN A 427 6.98 -12.24 -11.75
N ILE A 428 5.78 -12.83 -11.64
CA ILE A 428 5.32 -13.86 -12.56
C ILE A 428 5.28 -13.32 -13.98
N HIS A 429 4.71 -12.15 -14.21
CA HIS A 429 4.65 -11.55 -15.53
C HIS A 429 6.04 -11.26 -16.12
N LYS A 430 6.99 -10.79 -15.30
CA LYS A 430 8.38 -10.54 -15.74
C LYS A 430 9.09 -11.77 -16.27
N HIS A 431 8.94 -12.91 -15.60
CA HIS A 431 9.69 -14.12 -15.90
C HIS A 431 8.90 -15.15 -16.71
N HIS A 432 7.58 -15.08 -16.67
CA HIS A 432 6.63 -15.98 -17.34
C HIS A 432 5.50 -15.17 -18.01
N PRO A 433 5.81 -14.35 -19.04
CA PRO A 433 4.85 -13.40 -19.63
C PRO A 433 3.59 -14.07 -20.22
N ASP A 434 3.70 -15.32 -20.66
CA ASP A 434 2.61 -16.05 -21.30
C ASP A 434 1.66 -16.77 -20.31
N VAL A 435 1.99 -16.78 -19.00
CA VAL A 435 1.22 -17.52 -18.01
C VAL A 435 -0.06 -16.77 -17.60
N LEU A 436 0.01 -15.45 -17.46
CA LEU A 436 -1.15 -14.63 -17.12
C LEU A 436 -1.92 -14.25 -18.38
N SER A 437 -3.16 -14.69 -18.49
CA SER A 437 -4.06 -14.30 -19.59
C SER A 437 -4.48 -12.84 -19.46
N ASP A 438 -4.97 -12.24 -20.56
CA ASP A 438 -5.49 -10.87 -20.53
C ASP A 438 -6.61 -10.70 -19.52
N LYS A 439 -7.49 -11.71 -19.41
CA LYS A 439 -8.57 -11.72 -18.39
C LYS A 439 -8.06 -11.71 -16.96
N ASP A 440 -6.97 -12.45 -16.68
CA ASP A 440 -6.35 -12.44 -15.35
C ASP A 440 -5.78 -11.05 -15.02
N CYS A 441 -5.26 -10.37 -16.04
CA CYS A 441 -4.70 -9.03 -15.91
C CYS A 441 -5.78 -7.96 -15.76
N GLU A 442 -6.93 -8.06 -16.45
CA GLU A 442 -8.07 -7.15 -16.31
C GLU A 442 -8.49 -7.02 -14.84
N HIS A 443 -8.60 -8.14 -14.11
CA HIS A 443 -8.93 -8.11 -12.68
C HIS A 443 -7.92 -7.34 -11.83
N VAL A 444 -6.64 -7.35 -12.22
CA VAL A 444 -5.60 -6.57 -11.52
C VAL A 444 -5.67 -5.11 -11.91
N TYR A 445 -6.03 -4.80 -13.17
CA TYR A 445 -6.18 -3.42 -13.66
C TYR A 445 -7.28 -2.67 -12.90
N GLU A 446 -8.41 -3.33 -12.64
CA GLU A 446 -9.51 -2.74 -11.87
C GLU A 446 -9.09 -2.29 -10.47
N LEU A 447 -8.09 -2.92 -9.88
CA LEU A 447 -7.61 -2.60 -8.53
C LEU A 447 -6.96 -1.22 -8.40
N VAL A 448 -6.59 -0.55 -9.49
CA VAL A 448 -6.11 0.86 -9.44
C VAL A 448 -7.18 1.80 -8.88
N TYR A 449 -8.45 1.41 -8.98
CA TYR A 449 -9.59 2.14 -8.44
C TYR A 449 -10.02 1.66 -7.03
N ALA A 450 -9.30 0.70 -6.43
CA ALA A 450 -9.60 0.21 -5.09
C ALA A 450 -9.54 1.33 -4.04
N THR A 451 -10.41 1.24 -3.03
CA THR A 451 -10.44 2.20 -1.90
C THR A 451 -9.20 2.10 -1.02
N ASN A 452 -8.59 0.93 -0.93
CA ASN A 452 -7.34 0.76 -0.21
C ASN A 452 -6.16 1.26 -1.06
N ARG A 453 -5.54 2.34 -0.63
CA ARG A 453 -4.43 2.99 -1.34
C ARG A 453 -3.25 2.06 -1.64
N SER A 454 -2.85 1.23 -0.67
CA SER A 454 -1.71 0.33 -0.85
C SER A 454 -1.96 -0.73 -1.93
N VAL A 455 -3.20 -1.23 -2.02
CA VAL A 455 -3.61 -2.16 -3.07
C VAL A 455 -3.61 -1.47 -4.42
N ALA A 456 -4.17 -0.26 -4.50
CA ALA A 456 -4.22 0.52 -5.72
C ALA A 456 -2.82 0.89 -6.25
N GLN A 457 -1.90 1.27 -5.36
CA GLN A 457 -0.50 1.54 -5.73
C GLN A 457 0.22 0.29 -6.24
N ALA A 458 0.01 -0.87 -5.60
CA ALA A 458 0.58 -2.12 -6.10
C ALA A 458 0.02 -2.49 -7.49
N ALA A 459 -1.29 -2.27 -7.73
CA ALA A 459 -1.89 -2.44 -9.05
C ALA A 459 -1.33 -1.44 -10.08
N GLY A 460 -1.05 -0.21 -9.68
CA GLY A 460 -0.35 0.78 -10.50
C GLY A 460 1.06 0.30 -10.91
N GLU A 461 1.81 -0.32 -9.99
CA GLU A 461 3.10 -0.94 -10.32
C GLU A 461 2.94 -2.08 -11.35
N PHE A 462 1.85 -2.85 -11.27
CA PHE A 462 1.54 -3.90 -12.25
C PHE A 462 1.21 -3.32 -13.64
N LEU A 463 0.42 -2.23 -13.70
CA LEU A 463 0.15 -1.51 -14.94
C LEU A 463 1.44 -0.99 -15.58
N ASN A 464 2.33 -0.41 -14.78
CA ASN A 464 3.62 0.10 -15.26
C ASN A 464 4.44 -1.00 -15.89
N GLU A 465 4.47 -2.19 -15.29
CA GLU A 465 5.24 -3.31 -15.81
C GLU A 465 4.66 -3.88 -17.11
N ARG A 466 3.34 -3.89 -17.25
CA ARG A 466 2.70 -4.54 -18.39
C ARG A 466 2.36 -3.59 -19.53
N LEU A 467 1.86 -2.39 -19.24
CA LEU A 467 1.32 -1.47 -20.24
C LEU A 467 2.20 -0.26 -20.50
N PHE A 468 2.88 0.25 -19.45
CA PHE A 468 3.56 1.54 -19.53
C PHE A 468 5.09 1.42 -19.61
N GLN A 469 5.57 0.48 -20.40
CA GLN A 469 7.02 0.32 -20.68
C GLN A 469 7.47 1.31 -21.76
N VAL A 470 8.56 2.04 -21.48
CA VAL A 470 9.12 3.02 -22.42
C VAL A 470 9.73 2.30 -23.62
N ASP A 471 9.21 2.56 -24.82
CA ASP A 471 9.86 2.19 -26.09
C ASP A 471 10.58 3.42 -26.67
N GLU A 472 11.86 3.53 -26.34
CA GLU A 472 12.69 4.63 -26.83
C GLU A 472 12.77 4.66 -28.37
N ASN A 473 12.76 3.51 -29.03
CA ASN A 473 12.86 3.44 -30.50
C ASN A 473 11.60 3.97 -31.17
N ALA A 474 10.44 3.72 -30.60
CA ALA A 474 9.17 4.21 -31.14
C ALA A 474 9.03 5.74 -31.01
N THR A 475 9.66 6.33 -29.98
CA THR A 475 9.54 7.78 -29.69
C THR A 475 10.61 8.65 -30.34
N ILE A 476 11.74 8.08 -30.79
CA ILE A 476 12.88 8.84 -31.35
C ILE A 476 12.47 9.73 -32.54
N ASN A 477 11.57 9.25 -33.36
CA ASN A 477 11.16 9.93 -34.61
C ASN A 477 9.92 10.83 -34.44
N LEU A 478 9.23 10.75 -33.31
CA LEU A 478 8.03 11.56 -33.10
C LEU A 478 8.36 13.06 -32.95
N ARG A 479 7.75 13.85 -33.84
CA ARG A 479 7.90 15.29 -33.85
C ARG A 479 6.55 15.95 -34.06
N THR A 480 6.35 17.13 -33.47
CA THR A 480 5.21 17.98 -33.77
C THR A 480 5.25 18.47 -35.22
N ARG A 481 4.16 18.97 -35.73
CA ARG A 481 4.10 19.60 -37.07
C ARG A 481 5.13 20.71 -37.26
N ARG A 482 5.51 21.40 -36.20
CA ARG A 482 6.53 22.46 -36.18
C ARG A 482 7.95 21.89 -36.05
N GLY A 483 8.14 20.58 -35.99
CA GLY A 483 9.43 19.92 -35.87
C GLY A 483 10.01 19.80 -34.46
N LYS A 484 9.28 20.22 -33.38
CA LYS A 484 9.68 19.99 -31.99
C LYS A 484 9.69 18.49 -31.70
N LYS A 485 10.73 17.98 -31.05
CA LYS A 485 10.81 16.58 -30.63
C LYS A 485 9.81 16.33 -29.51
N ARG A 486 9.06 15.23 -29.60
CA ARG A 486 8.14 14.79 -28.52
C ARG A 486 8.91 14.17 -27.34
N SER A 487 8.30 14.24 -26.16
CA SER A 487 8.81 13.54 -24.97
C SER A 487 8.77 12.02 -25.17
N ILE A 488 9.64 11.32 -24.45
CA ILE A 488 9.66 9.86 -24.39
C ILE A 488 8.36 9.27 -23.81
N HIS A 489 7.64 10.06 -23.04
CA HIS A 489 6.37 9.67 -22.41
C HIS A 489 5.13 9.89 -23.30
N THR A 490 5.29 10.46 -24.51
CA THR A 490 4.15 10.81 -25.38
C THR A 490 3.25 9.63 -25.70
N LEU A 491 3.82 8.47 -26.04
CA LEU A 491 3.03 7.27 -26.33
C LEU A 491 2.39 6.72 -25.05
N LEU A 492 3.12 6.73 -23.94
CA LEU A 492 2.61 6.24 -22.66
C LEU A 492 1.44 7.05 -22.13
N ILE A 493 1.48 8.38 -22.31
CA ILE A 493 0.37 9.26 -21.92
C ILE A 493 -0.86 8.97 -22.79
N ARG A 494 -0.68 8.68 -24.09
CA ARG A 494 -1.78 8.25 -24.97
C ARG A 494 -2.37 6.91 -24.54
N ASP A 495 -1.53 5.95 -24.22
CA ASP A 495 -1.96 4.65 -23.71
C ASP A 495 -2.69 4.81 -22.35
N LEU A 496 -2.22 5.72 -21.48
CA LEU A 496 -2.89 6.06 -20.20
C LEU A 496 -4.28 6.68 -20.42
N ILE A 497 -4.41 7.61 -21.37
CA ILE A 497 -5.71 8.22 -21.71
C ILE A 497 -6.67 7.13 -22.22
N GLN A 498 -6.19 6.28 -23.12
CA GLN A 498 -6.98 5.18 -23.67
C GLN A 498 -7.41 4.20 -22.58
N PHE A 499 -6.51 3.83 -21.68
CA PHE A 499 -6.80 3.01 -20.52
C PHE A 499 -7.89 3.64 -19.63
N TYR A 500 -7.80 4.96 -19.37
CA TYR A 500 -8.78 5.67 -18.56
C TYR A 500 -10.17 5.69 -19.19
N ILE A 501 -10.23 5.92 -20.49
CA ILE A 501 -11.48 5.94 -21.25
C ILE A 501 -12.14 4.55 -21.31
N GLU A 502 -11.34 3.49 -21.48
CA GLU A 502 -11.84 2.11 -21.61
C GLU A 502 -12.22 1.49 -20.26
N SER A 503 -11.66 1.99 -19.15
CA SER A 503 -11.90 1.36 -17.83
C SER A 503 -13.33 1.47 -17.34
N GLU A 504 -14.12 2.46 -17.79
CA GLU A 504 -15.55 2.72 -17.48
C GLU A 504 -15.98 2.55 -15.99
N LEU A 505 -15.04 2.19 -15.11
CA LEU A 505 -15.29 1.83 -13.71
C LEU A 505 -15.42 3.04 -12.80
N HIS A 506 -14.80 4.15 -13.17
CA HIS A 506 -14.70 5.34 -12.34
C HIS A 506 -14.63 6.59 -13.19
N GLU A 507 -15.52 7.54 -12.88
CA GLU A 507 -15.56 8.85 -13.55
C GLU A 507 -14.46 9.81 -13.04
N HIS A 508 -13.62 9.41 -12.09
CA HIS A 508 -12.65 10.31 -11.47
C HIS A 508 -11.21 9.87 -11.70
N GLY A 509 -10.48 10.64 -12.52
CA GLY A 509 -9.05 10.46 -12.78
C GLY A 509 -8.16 10.50 -11.53
N ALA A 510 -8.62 11.10 -10.44
CA ALA A 510 -7.88 11.21 -9.19
C ALA A 510 -7.44 9.87 -8.58
N TYR A 511 -8.25 8.81 -8.73
CA TYR A 511 -7.93 7.47 -8.23
C TYR A 511 -6.82 6.81 -9.05
N LEU A 512 -6.88 6.94 -10.37
CA LEU A 512 -5.85 6.44 -11.28
C LEU A 512 -4.52 7.17 -11.05
N VAL A 513 -4.57 8.49 -10.93
CA VAL A 513 -3.39 9.32 -10.64
C VAL A 513 -2.74 8.91 -9.32
N ASP A 514 -3.52 8.74 -8.24
CA ASP A 514 -3.01 8.35 -6.92
C ASP A 514 -2.31 6.98 -6.94
N SER A 515 -2.72 6.08 -7.81
CA SER A 515 -2.10 4.76 -7.96
C SER A 515 -0.78 4.79 -8.72
N LEU A 516 -0.56 5.78 -9.61
CA LEU A 516 0.58 5.83 -10.53
C LEU A 516 1.63 6.90 -10.21
N ILE A 517 1.25 8.01 -9.56
CA ILE A 517 2.10 9.20 -9.42
C ILE A 517 3.41 8.97 -8.67
N GLU A 518 3.46 8.00 -7.75
CA GLU A 518 4.67 7.64 -7.00
C GLU A 518 5.53 6.61 -7.78
N SER A 519 4.94 5.84 -8.66
CA SER A 519 5.58 4.70 -9.32
C SER A 519 6.05 4.98 -10.75
N HIS A 520 5.45 5.98 -11.44
CA HIS A 520 5.81 6.27 -12.83
C HIS A 520 6.07 7.76 -13.09
N PRO A 521 7.23 8.14 -13.69
CA PRO A 521 7.61 9.52 -13.94
C PRO A 521 6.73 10.25 -14.95
N MET A 522 6.02 9.54 -15.87
CA MET A 522 5.10 10.15 -16.84
C MET A 522 4.00 10.99 -16.17
N MET A 523 3.59 10.63 -14.94
CA MET A 523 2.56 11.36 -14.20
C MET A 523 2.99 12.77 -13.78
N LYS A 524 4.28 13.06 -13.80
CA LYS A 524 4.87 14.36 -13.51
C LYS A 524 5.50 15.02 -14.74
N ASP A 525 5.26 14.51 -15.94
CA ASP A 525 5.71 15.10 -17.20
C ASP A 525 4.65 16.07 -17.75
N TRP A 526 4.43 17.16 -17.01
CA TRP A 526 3.45 18.20 -17.37
C TRP A 526 3.75 18.86 -18.71
N GLU A 527 5.02 18.96 -19.09
CA GLU A 527 5.41 19.50 -20.39
C GLU A 527 4.89 18.61 -21.52
N CYS A 528 5.00 17.31 -21.39
CA CYS A 528 4.47 16.36 -22.35
C CYS A 528 2.94 16.43 -22.45
N MET A 529 2.24 16.50 -21.32
CA MET A 529 0.78 16.59 -21.28
C MET A 529 0.28 17.87 -21.97
N THR A 530 0.90 19.01 -21.68
CA THR A 530 0.53 20.30 -22.30
C THR A 530 0.95 20.39 -23.77
N ASP A 531 2.07 19.78 -24.17
CA ASP A 531 2.49 19.69 -25.57
C ASP A 531 1.50 18.87 -26.41
N LEU A 532 0.92 17.80 -25.86
CA LEU A 532 -0.13 17.03 -26.52
C LEU A 532 -1.41 17.83 -26.74
N LEU A 533 -1.73 18.77 -25.83
CA LEU A 533 -2.91 19.61 -25.92
C LEU A 533 -2.71 20.83 -26.85
N ILE A 534 -1.52 21.40 -26.94
CA ILE A 534 -1.27 22.68 -27.61
C ILE A 534 -0.68 22.48 -29.02
N GLU A 535 0.31 21.59 -29.14
CA GLU A 535 1.07 21.45 -30.37
C GLU A 535 0.38 20.47 -31.33
N GLU A 536 0.21 20.90 -32.58
CA GLU A 536 -0.35 20.06 -33.64
C GLU A 536 0.50 18.79 -33.86
N PRO A 537 -0.15 17.61 -33.99
CA PRO A 537 0.54 16.35 -34.24
C PRO A 537 1.32 16.36 -35.55
N GLY A 538 2.41 15.61 -35.61
CA GLY A 538 3.18 15.38 -36.80
C GLY A 538 2.54 14.32 -37.73
N PRO A 539 3.19 14.00 -38.85
CA PRO A 539 2.63 13.07 -39.84
C PRO A 539 2.49 11.61 -39.33
N GLU A 540 3.24 11.25 -38.33
CA GLU A 540 3.23 9.90 -37.73
C GLU A 540 2.40 9.82 -36.42
N GLU A 541 1.71 10.91 -36.08
CA GLU A 541 0.96 11.04 -34.84
C GLU A 541 -0.50 11.42 -35.14
N GLU A 542 -1.47 10.73 -34.59
CA GLU A 542 -2.88 11.07 -34.70
C GLU A 542 -3.24 12.22 -33.72
N ALA A 543 -4.16 13.09 -34.13
CA ALA A 543 -4.69 14.12 -33.24
C ALA A 543 -5.50 13.45 -32.11
N LEU A 544 -5.50 14.06 -30.92
CA LEU A 544 -6.42 13.66 -29.87
C LEU A 544 -7.84 14.02 -30.27
N ASP A 545 -8.79 13.15 -29.99
CA ASP A 545 -10.21 13.47 -30.09
C ASP A 545 -10.70 14.28 -28.88
N ASP A 546 -11.93 14.75 -28.92
CA ASP A 546 -12.50 15.62 -27.89
C ASP A 546 -12.57 14.94 -26.52
N ARG A 547 -12.91 13.63 -26.47
CA ARG A 547 -12.95 12.83 -25.24
C ARG A 547 -11.56 12.59 -24.66
N GLN A 548 -10.58 12.35 -25.55
CA GLN A 548 -9.20 12.19 -25.14
C GLN A 548 -8.59 13.48 -24.59
N GLU A 549 -8.89 14.64 -25.19
CA GLU A 549 -8.47 15.93 -24.66
C GLU A 549 -9.10 16.21 -23.28
N THR A 550 -10.38 15.93 -23.08
CA THR A 550 -11.07 16.08 -21.79
C THR A 550 -10.44 15.19 -20.72
N SER A 551 -10.24 13.91 -21.03
CA SER A 551 -9.62 12.94 -20.12
C SER A 551 -8.18 13.31 -19.76
N LEU A 552 -7.39 13.80 -20.73
CA LEU A 552 -6.03 14.24 -20.47
C LEU A 552 -6.00 15.47 -19.55
N ILE A 553 -6.90 16.42 -19.74
CA ILE A 553 -7.01 17.62 -18.89
C ILE A 553 -7.37 17.21 -17.46
N GLU A 554 -8.32 16.29 -17.28
CA GLU A 554 -8.72 15.80 -15.96
C GLU A 554 -7.54 15.10 -15.25
N ILE A 555 -6.87 14.15 -15.92
CA ILE A 555 -5.71 13.44 -15.38
C ILE A 555 -4.60 14.44 -15.01
N MET A 556 -4.32 15.42 -15.87
CA MET A 556 -3.30 16.44 -15.65
C MET A 556 -3.61 17.29 -14.41
N VAL A 557 -4.85 17.76 -14.27
CA VAL A 557 -5.29 18.56 -13.12
C VAL A 557 -5.21 17.76 -11.82
N CYS A 558 -5.63 16.50 -11.86
CA CYS A 558 -5.50 15.59 -10.71
C CYS A 558 -4.03 15.36 -10.33
N ALA A 559 -3.14 15.21 -11.32
CA ALA A 559 -1.71 15.04 -11.09
C ALA A 559 -1.07 16.30 -10.47
N ILE A 560 -1.43 17.49 -10.98
CA ILE A 560 -1.00 18.79 -10.44
C ILE A 560 -1.46 18.93 -8.98
N LYS A 561 -2.74 18.68 -8.71
CA LYS A 561 -3.31 18.73 -7.37
C LYS A 561 -2.54 17.85 -6.41
N GLN A 562 -2.37 16.59 -6.75
CA GLN A 562 -1.71 15.63 -5.87
C GLN A 562 -0.21 15.92 -5.68
N ALA A 563 0.50 16.32 -6.75
CA ALA A 563 1.90 16.72 -6.66
C ALA A 563 2.13 17.97 -5.82
N SER A 564 1.13 18.89 -5.76
CA SER A 564 1.22 20.17 -5.02
C SER A 564 0.74 20.08 -3.57
N THR A 565 -0.11 19.09 -3.22
CA THR A 565 -0.74 18.99 -1.89
C THR A 565 -0.35 17.72 -1.15
N CYS A 566 0.03 16.66 -1.86
CA CYS A 566 0.18 15.28 -1.34
C CYS A 566 -1.10 14.73 -0.69
N ASP A 567 -2.26 15.33 -0.96
CA ASP A 567 -3.53 14.86 -0.43
C ASP A 567 -4.03 13.65 -1.22
N SER A 568 -4.45 12.61 -0.50
CA SER A 568 -5.09 11.45 -1.13
C SER A 568 -6.49 11.82 -1.63
N PRO A 569 -7.00 11.17 -2.70
CA PRO A 569 -8.38 11.33 -3.13
C PRO A 569 -9.38 11.03 -2.01
N VAL A 570 -10.57 11.62 -2.10
CA VAL A 570 -11.66 11.35 -1.16
C VAL A 570 -11.95 9.85 -1.13
N GLY A 571 -12.05 9.27 0.08
CA GLY A 571 -12.25 7.82 0.25
C GLY A 571 -10.97 6.98 0.38
N ARG A 572 -9.76 7.53 0.10
CA ARG A 572 -8.48 6.82 0.23
C ARG A 572 -7.64 7.31 1.41
N GLY A 573 -8.10 7.06 2.63
CA GLY A 573 -7.34 7.35 3.86
C GLY A 573 -7.45 8.79 4.37
N PRO A 574 -6.67 9.18 5.40
CA PRO A 574 -6.75 10.51 5.99
C PRO A 574 -6.24 11.56 5.00
N GLN A 575 -7.03 12.60 4.78
CA GLN A 575 -6.73 13.69 3.86
C GLN A 575 -5.45 14.49 4.20
N ARG A 576 -4.91 14.34 5.40
CA ARG A 576 -3.67 15.02 5.83
C ARG A 576 -2.74 14.05 6.55
N LYS A 577 -1.73 13.58 5.84
CA LYS A 577 -0.60 12.84 6.40
C LYS A 577 0.45 13.83 6.94
N GLN A 578 1.07 13.54 8.08
CA GLN A 578 2.27 14.27 8.48
C GLN A 578 3.40 13.88 7.52
N LEU A 579 3.77 14.82 6.67
CA LEU A 579 4.84 14.64 5.68
C LEU A 579 6.20 14.62 6.37
N THR A 580 7.08 13.74 5.93
CA THR A 580 8.49 13.77 6.32
C THR A 580 9.19 14.99 5.72
N SER A 581 10.31 15.40 6.29
CA SER A 581 11.10 16.54 5.76
C SER A 581 11.55 16.35 4.30
N LYS A 582 11.73 15.10 3.86
CA LYS A 582 12.07 14.76 2.48
C LYS A 582 10.86 14.96 1.57
N GLU A 583 9.69 14.44 1.97
CA GLU A 583 8.44 14.60 1.21
C GLU A 583 8.07 16.09 1.09
N GLN A 584 8.21 16.88 2.16
CA GLN A 584 7.98 18.33 2.12
C GLN A 584 8.87 19.04 1.11
N LYS A 585 10.15 18.66 1.03
CA LYS A 585 11.10 19.24 0.07
C LYS A 585 10.71 18.87 -1.37
N THR A 586 10.39 17.62 -1.64
CA THR A 586 9.94 17.15 -2.96
C THR A 586 8.66 17.87 -3.39
N LEU A 587 7.69 18.01 -2.49
CA LEU A 587 6.45 18.75 -2.74
C LEU A 587 6.72 20.20 -3.13
N GLN A 588 7.64 20.86 -2.42
CA GLN A 588 7.99 22.25 -2.72
C GLN A 588 8.71 22.38 -4.07
N GLU A 589 9.61 21.43 -4.40
CA GLU A 589 10.28 21.37 -5.70
C GLU A 589 9.28 21.13 -6.85
N ASP A 590 8.35 20.20 -6.68
CA ASP A 590 7.31 19.92 -7.69
C ASP A 590 6.37 21.11 -7.87
N ARG A 591 5.93 21.74 -6.76
CA ARG A 591 5.09 22.94 -6.81
C ARG A 591 5.77 24.12 -7.53
N MET A 592 7.08 24.29 -7.34
CA MET A 592 7.85 25.31 -8.07
C MET A 592 7.87 25.03 -9.58
N LYS A 593 8.19 23.79 -9.99
CA LYS A 593 8.22 23.40 -11.41
C LYS A 593 6.86 23.59 -12.08
N ILE A 594 5.80 23.14 -11.43
CA ILE A 594 4.42 23.30 -11.89
C ILE A 594 4.13 24.80 -12.08
N SER A 595 4.48 25.63 -11.10
CA SER A 595 4.20 27.07 -11.15
C SER A 595 4.96 27.78 -12.29
N GLU A 596 6.25 27.46 -12.48
CA GLU A 596 7.07 28.02 -13.56
C GLU A 596 6.54 27.63 -14.96
N HIS A 597 6.03 26.44 -15.11
CA HIS A 597 5.46 25.94 -16.36
C HIS A 597 4.08 26.53 -16.64
N PHE A 598 3.15 26.38 -15.71
CA PHE A 598 1.73 26.72 -15.94
C PHE A 598 1.45 28.22 -15.97
N ILE A 599 2.28 29.07 -15.38
CA ILE A 599 2.10 30.53 -15.52
C ILE A 599 2.17 30.98 -16.98
N GLN A 600 2.92 30.26 -17.82
CA GLN A 600 3.07 30.58 -19.25
C GLN A 600 2.05 29.83 -20.11
N VAL A 601 1.79 28.57 -19.79
CA VAL A 601 1.03 27.65 -20.63
C VAL A 601 -0.48 27.72 -20.35
N LEU A 602 -0.89 27.95 -19.11
CA LEU A 602 -2.30 28.00 -18.74
C LEU A 602 -3.13 29.05 -19.52
N PRO A 603 -2.65 30.28 -19.74
CA PRO A 603 -3.41 31.23 -20.59
C PRO A 603 -3.62 30.75 -22.02
N MET A 604 -2.69 29.98 -22.56
CA MET A 604 -2.80 29.40 -23.91
C MET A 604 -3.88 28.31 -23.95
N LEU A 605 -3.90 27.42 -22.94
CA LEU A 605 -4.91 26.37 -22.80
C LEU A 605 -6.30 26.95 -22.60
N LEU A 606 -6.46 27.92 -21.68
CA LEU A 606 -7.73 28.60 -21.44
C LEU A 606 -8.25 29.30 -22.70
N ASN A 607 -7.37 29.92 -23.50
CA ASN A 607 -7.78 30.56 -24.75
C ASN A 607 -8.18 29.53 -25.82
N LYS A 608 -7.51 28.34 -25.88
CA LYS A 608 -7.86 27.23 -26.79
C LYS A 608 -9.25 26.68 -26.49
N TYR A 609 -9.52 26.43 -25.21
CA TYR A 609 -10.72 25.72 -24.76
C TYR A 609 -11.81 26.64 -24.18
N LYS A 610 -11.71 27.93 -24.36
CA LYS A 610 -12.58 28.95 -23.71
C LYS A 610 -14.09 28.77 -23.95
N THR A 611 -14.51 27.98 -24.94
CA THR A 611 -15.93 27.73 -25.24
C THR A 611 -16.45 26.41 -24.66
N ASP A 612 -15.57 25.58 -24.14
CA ASP A 612 -15.89 24.28 -23.59
C ASP A 612 -15.96 24.35 -22.05
N PRO A 613 -17.16 24.21 -21.44
CA PRO A 613 -17.34 24.43 -20.01
C PRO A 613 -16.62 23.38 -19.15
N GLU A 614 -16.58 22.13 -19.60
CA GLU A 614 -15.97 21.03 -18.87
C GLU A 614 -14.45 21.17 -18.80
N LYS A 615 -13.82 21.41 -19.95
CA LYS A 615 -12.35 21.61 -20.03
C LYS A 615 -11.91 22.85 -19.27
N VAL A 616 -12.69 23.94 -19.41
CA VAL A 616 -12.38 25.21 -18.73
C VAL A 616 -12.54 25.12 -17.23
N SER A 617 -13.59 24.44 -16.72
CA SER A 617 -13.77 24.30 -15.27
C SER A 617 -12.60 23.57 -14.63
N ASN A 618 -12.12 22.50 -15.27
CA ASN A 618 -10.94 21.77 -14.83
C ASN A 618 -9.68 22.65 -14.86
N LEU A 619 -9.40 23.33 -15.98
CA LEU A 619 -8.20 24.18 -16.13
C LEU A 619 -8.17 25.36 -15.16
N LEU A 620 -9.31 25.95 -14.84
CA LEU A 620 -9.43 27.07 -13.89
C LEU A 620 -9.13 26.66 -12.43
N THR A 621 -9.07 25.38 -12.11
CA THR A 621 -8.63 24.92 -10.78
C THR A 621 -7.11 25.00 -10.60
N ILE A 622 -6.33 24.96 -11.68
CA ILE A 622 -4.86 24.91 -11.64
C ILE A 622 -4.24 26.05 -10.83
N PRO A 623 -4.68 27.33 -10.99
CA PRO A 623 -4.09 28.45 -10.24
C PRO A 623 -4.08 28.25 -8.73
N GLN A 624 -5.02 27.50 -8.17
CA GLN A 624 -5.12 27.21 -6.73
C GLN A 624 -3.97 26.35 -6.19
N TYR A 625 -3.22 25.70 -7.06
CA TYR A 625 -2.09 24.83 -6.72
C TYR A 625 -0.72 25.45 -6.97
N LEU A 626 -0.68 26.64 -7.60
CA LEU A 626 0.56 27.33 -7.95
C LEU A 626 1.16 28.08 -6.74
N ASP A 627 2.45 28.36 -6.81
CA ASP A 627 3.10 29.25 -5.84
C ASP A 627 2.90 30.71 -6.27
N LEU A 628 2.19 31.48 -5.45
CA LEU A 628 1.89 32.89 -5.71
C LEU A 628 3.13 33.77 -5.89
N ASN A 629 4.30 33.36 -5.35
CA ASN A 629 5.56 34.11 -5.54
C ASN A 629 5.98 34.22 -7.01
N VAL A 630 5.63 33.26 -7.84
CA VAL A 630 5.97 33.26 -9.27
C VAL A 630 5.22 34.37 -10.00
N PHE A 631 3.96 34.64 -9.65
CA PHE A 631 3.17 35.75 -10.21
C PHE A 631 3.75 37.12 -9.90
N SER A 632 4.43 37.28 -8.76
CA SER A 632 5.11 38.55 -8.43
C SER A 632 6.18 38.94 -9.44
N LYS A 633 6.81 37.94 -10.09
CA LYS A 633 7.87 38.13 -11.09
C LYS A 633 7.33 38.30 -12.53
N GLN A 634 6.15 37.77 -12.82
CA GLN A 634 5.56 37.70 -14.17
C GLN A 634 4.18 38.36 -14.23
N LYS A 635 4.14 39.65 -14.00
CA LYS A 635 2.88 40.43 -13.90
C LYS A 635 2.05 40.41 -15.17
N ASP A 636 2.68 40.47 -16.35
CA ASP A 636 1.99 40.46 -17.64
C ASP A 636 1.21 39.16 -17.87
N GLN A 637 1.77 38.02 -17.40
CA GLN A 637 1.09 36.73 -17.51
C GLN A 637 -0.11 36.64 -16.55
N LEU A 638 0.03 37.20 -15.35
CA LEU A 638 -1.09 37.32 -14.42
C LEU A 638 -2.23 38.15 -15.01
N GLU A 639 -1.92 39.32 -15.57
CA GLU A 639 -2.94 40.21 -16.19
C GLU A 639 -3.64 39.52 -17.36
N ASN A 640 -2.90 38.76 -18.18
CA ASN A 640 -3.49 37.96 -19.25
C ASN A 640 -4.41 36.87 -18.70
N LEU A 641 -4.00 36.16 -17.64
CA LEU A 641 -4.83 35.15 -16.99
C LEU A 641 -6.14 35.78 -16.45
N LEU A 642 -6.04 36.90 -15.70
CA LEU A 642 -7.21 37.58 -15.11
C LEU A 642 -8.18 38.06 -16.20
N ARG A 643 -7.66 38.60 -17.32
CA ARG A 643 -8.48 39.00 -18.48
C ARG A 643 -9.23 37.82 -19.08
N LEU A 644 -8.54 36.67 -19.26
CA LEU A 644 -9.15 35.44 -19.77
C LEU A 644 -10.24 34.89 -18.84
N ILE A 645 -10.02 34.96 -17.52
CA ILE A 645 -11.05 34.53 -16.56
C ILE A 645 -12.31 35.41 -16.72
N ASN A 646 -12.14 36.72 -16.88
CA ASN A 646 -13.27 37.64 -17.11
C ASN A 646 -14.02 37.33 -18.42
N GLU A 647 -13.30 37.02 -19.52
CA GLU A 647 -13.90 36.59 -20.80
C GLU A 647 -14.66 35.29 -20.66
N ILE A 648 -14.10 34.30 -19.93
CA ILE A 648 -14.73 33.00 -19.68
C ILE A 648 -16.02 33.15 -18.88
N VAL A 649 -16.00 33.90 -17.78
CA VAL A 649 -17.20 34.20 -16.98
C VAL A 649 -18.25 34.90 -17.78
N ASP A 650 -17.85 35.74 -18.75
CA ASP A 650 -18.79 36.41 -19.64
C ASP A 650 -19.50 35.48 -20.60
N ILE A 651 -18.79 34.51 -21.17
CA ILE A 651 -19.29 33.51 -22.14
C ILE A 651 -20.17 32.46 -21.47
N HIS A 652 -19.74 31.91 -20.31
CA HIS A 652 -20.37 30.78 -19.69
C HIS A 652 -21.51 31.09 -18.72
N SER A 653 -22.45 30.18 -18.66
CA SER A 653 -23.55 30.14 -17.68
C SER A 653 -23.49 28.94 -16.72
N ASP A 654 -22.53 28.05 -16.91
CA ASP A 654 -22.40 26.85 -16.12
C ASP A 654 -21.99 27.18 -14.69
N LYS A 655 -22.65 26.54 -13.74
CA LYS A 655 -22.45 26.82 -12.32
C LYS A 655 -21.02 26.50 -11.91
N GLU A 656 -20.48 25.37 -12.37
CA GLU A 656 -19.12 24.93 -12.04
C GLU A 656 -18.06 25.91 -12.53
N VAL A 657 -18.16 26.38 -13.78
CA VAL A 657 -17.23 27.36 -14.35
C VAL A 657 -17.26 28.66 -13.54
N LEU A 658 -18.45 29.12 -13.15
CA LEU A 658 -18.63 30.35 -12.37
C LEU A 658 -18.07 30.19 -10.94
N GLU A 659 -18.33 29.07 -10.28
CA GLU A 659 -17.82 28.77 -8.93
C GLU A 659 -16.30 28.66 -8.89
N VAL A 660 -15.72 27.92 -9.87
CA VAL A 660 -14.26 27.76 -9.93
C VAL A 660 -13.58 29.08 -10.25
N SER A 661 -14.15 29.89 -11.15
CA SER A 661 -13.65 31.25 -11.45
C SER A 661 -13.64 32.13 -10.20
N ALA A 662 -14.74 32.14 -9.43
CA ALA A 662 -14.84 32.90 -8.21
C ALA A 662 -13.81 32.45 -7.15
N LYS A 663 -13.65 31.16 -6.94
CA LYS A 663 -12.64 30.57 -6.03
C LYS A 663 -11.22 30.91 -6.49
N THR A 664 -10.99 30.94 -7.80
CA THR A 664 -9.68 31.32 -8.36
C THR A 664 -9.32 32.75 -8.06
N PHE A 665 -10.27 33.69 -8.19
CA PHE A 665 -10.06 35.09 -7.76
C PHE A 665 -9.79 35.20 -6.26
N GLU A 666 -10.48 34.40 -5.43
CA GLU A 666 -10.25 34.36 -3.98
C GLU A 666 -8.85 33.89 -3.65
N TYR A 667 -8.40 32.82 -4.28
CA TYR A 667 -7.06 32.26 -4.08
C TYR A 667 -5.94 33.21 -4.54
N LEU A 668 -6.12 33.89 -5.69
CA LEU A 668 -5.15 34.84 -6.22
C LEU A 668 -5.10 36.15 -5.41
N TYR A 669 -6.12 36.42 -4.60
CA TYR A 669 -6.14 37.57 -3.71
C TYR A 669 -5.50 37.25 -2.35
N ASP A 670 -4.25 37.69 -2.16
CA ASP A 670 -3.56 37.64 -0.88
C ASP A 670 -2.89 38.99 -0.61
N GLU A 671 -3.28 39.66 0.46
CA GLU A 671 -2.82 41.00 0.84
C GLU A 671 -1.30 41.15 0.95
N ASN A 672 -0.59 40.05 1.17
CA ASN A 672 0.85 40.02 1.27
C ASN A 672 1.57 40.28 -0.07
N PHE A 673 0.87 40.16 -1.19
CA PHE A 673 1.45 40.34 -2.53
C PHE A 673 1.09 41.65 -3.19
N SER A 674 2.05 42.28 -3.87
CA SER A 674 1.88 43.57 -4.54
C SER A 674 0.86 43.53 -5.70
N PHE A 675 0.64 42.36 -6.30
CA PHE A 675 -0.29 42.15 -7.41
C PHE A 675 -1.76 42.04 -6.97
N SER A 676 -2.05 41.93 -5.68
CA SER A 676 -3.43 41.79 -5.16
C SER A 676 -4.33 42.97 -5.54
N LYS A 677 -3.72 44.15 -5.71
CA LYS A 677 -4.44 45.32 -6.22
C LYS A 677 -4.95 45.10 -7.65
N ASN A 678 -4.15 44.48 -8.51
CA ASN A 678 -4.55 44.17 -9.89
C ASN A 678 -5.67 43.11 -9.87
N VAL A 679 -5.56 42.08 -9.05
CA VAL A 679 -6.62 41.04 -8.88
C VAL A 679 -7.95 41.70 -8.49
N ASN A 680 -7.92 42.63 -7.51
CA ASN A 680 -9.11 43.38 -7.10
C ASN A 680 -9.69 44.25 -8.20
N ILE A 681 -8.86 44.88 -9.02
CA ILE A 681 -9.31 45.71 -10.14
C ILE A 681 -10.03 44.82 -11.17
N TYR A 682 -9.45 43.70 -11.59
CA TYR A 682 -10.06 42.78 -12.55
C TYR A 682 -11.35 42.15 -11.99
N LYS A 683 -11.37 41.75 -10.71
CA LYS A 683 -12.57 41.30 -10.03
C LYS A 683 -13.65 42.34 -9.98
N GLY A 684 -13.33 43.59 -9.61
CA GLY A 684 -14.25 44.71 -9.61
C GLY A 684 -14.84 45.00 -11.02
N THR A 685 -13.97 45.02 -12.03
CA THR A 685 -14.40 45.18 -13.43
C THR A 685 -15.36 44.08 -13.88
N LEU A 686 -15.12 42.82 -13.49
CA LEU A 686 -16.02 41.70 -13.75
C LEU A 686 -17.40 41.92 -13.13
N ILE A 687 -17.42 42.25 -11.83
CA ILE A 687 -18.67 42.51 -11.11
C ILE A 687 -19.42 43.69 -11.70
N ASP A 688 -18.74 44.81 -12.00
CA ASP A 688 -19.30 45.98 -12.65
C ASP A 688 -19.95 45.63 -14.00
N THR A 689 -19.28 44.79 -14.81
CA THR A 689 -19.79 44.34 -16.11
C THR A 689 -21.06 43.49 -15.92
N ILE A 690 -21.09 42.56 -14.98
CA ILE A 690 -22.24 41.72 -14.69
C ILE A 690 -23.40 42.55 -14.15
N CYS A 691 -23.14 43.51 -13.26
CA CYS A 691 -24.16 44.43 -12.73
C CYS A 691 -24.75 45.35 -13.84
N SER A 692 -23.93 45.82 -14.78
CA SER A 692 -24.42 46.60 -15.94
C SER A 692 -25.30 45.74 -16.83
N LYS A 693 -24.85 44.51 -17.17
CA LYS A 693 -25.65 43.56 -17.97
C LYS A 693 -26.93 43.15 -17.28
N TYR A 694 -26.92 43.04 -15.95
CA TYR A 694 -28.15 42.80 -15.18
C TYR A 694 -29.12 43.93 -15.29
N LYS A 695 -28.69 45.20 -15.18
CA LYS A 695 -29.53 46.39 -15.36
C LYS A 695 -30.12 46.46 -16.77
N ASP A 696 -29.29 46.23 -17.80
CA ASP A 696 -29.75 46.20 -19.20
C ASP A 696 -30.77 45.06 -19.43
N ALA A 697 -30.54 43.89 -18.79
CA ALA A 697 -31.49 42.75 -18.87
C ALA A 697 -32.85 43.10 -18.21
N ILE A 698 -32.81 43.81 -17.06
CA ILE A 698 -34.03 44.29 -16.40
C ILE A 698 -34.78 45.27 -17.28
N GLU A 699 -34.09 46.22 -17.90
CA GLU A 699 -34.74 47.21 -18.79
C GLU A 699 -35.45 46.52 -19.95
N ARG A 700 -34.84 45.52 -20.60
CA ARG A 700 -35.45 44.72 -21.66
C ARG A 700 -36.63 43.89 -21.14
N TYR A 701 -36.49 43.25 -19.99
CA TYR A 701 -37.58 42.50 -19.35
C TYR A 701 -38.78 43.37 -19.02
N ASN A 702 -38.59 44.64 -18.54
CA ASN A 702 -39.66 45.59 -18.30
C ASN A 702 -40.40 46.01 -19.58
N GLN A 703 -39.74 45.97 -20.73
CA GLN A 703 -40.34 46.27 -22.02
C GLN A 703 -41.14 45.08 -22.58
N ASN A 704 -40.68 43.83 -22.28
CA ASN A 704 -41.33 42.63 -22.78
C ASN A 704 -41.33 41.54 -21.70
N PRO A 705 -42.15 41.57 -20.63
CA PRO A 705 -42.15 40.63 -19.52
C PRO A 705 -42.49 39.18 -19.91
N SER A 706 -43.19 39.00 -21.04
CA SER A 706 -43.59 37.68 -21.53
C SER A 706 -42.56 37.03 -22.45
N GLY A 707 -41.49 37.75 -22.85
CA GLY A 707 -40.48 37.23 -23.75
C GLY A 707 -39.57 36.24 -23.06
N ASP A 708 -39.33 35.07 -23.69
CA ASP A 708 -38.54 34.00 -23.10
C ASP A 708 -37.03 34.32 -23.13
N GLU A 709 -36.59 35.12 -24.13
CA GLU A 709 -35.21 35.60 -24.24
C GLU A 709 -34.86 36.57 -23.09
N GLU A 710 -35.76 37.52 -22.82
CA GLU A 710 -35.62 38.49 -21.75
C GLU A 710 -35.58 37.84 -20.36
N LYS A 711 -36.45 36.82 -20.13
CA LYS A 711 -36.44 36.03 -18.90
C LYS A 711 -35.12 35.27 -18.76
N LEU A 712 -34.65 34.65 -19.86
CA LEU A 712 -33.39 33.90 -19.85
C LEU A 712 -32.21 34.80 -19.51
N MET A 713 -32.14 36.03 -20.08
CA MET A 713 -31.08 36.99 -19.84
C MET A 713 -31.05 37.45 -18.38
N VAL A 714 -32.20 37.74 -17.77
CA VAL A 714 -32.29 38.08 -16.35
C VAL A 714 -31.84 36.92 -15.47
N ASN A 715 -32.34 35.70 -15.72
CA ASN A 715 -31.95 34.47 -14.99
C ASN A 715 -30.44 34.26 -15.06
N LEU A 716 -29.83 34.44 -16.24
CA LEU A 716 -28.40 34.31 -16.45
C LEU A 716 -27.58 35.28 -15.58
N GLN A 717 -27.96 36.57 -15.58
CA GLN A 717 -27.22 37.54 -14.79
C GLN A 717 -27.40 37.34 -13.28
N LEU A 718 -28.63 37.01 -12.84
CA LEU A 718 -28.90 36.70 -11.43
C LEU A 718 -28.14 35.42 -10.99
N LYS A 719 -28.03 34.42 -11.85
CA LYS A 719 -27.20 33.22 -11.57
C LYS A 719 -25.74 33.61 -11.36
N LYS A 720 -25.16 34.45 -12.25
CA LYS A 720 -23.78 34.91 -12.10
C LYS A 720 -23.59 35.72 -10.80
N ILE A 721 -24.51 36.61 -10.48
CA ILE A 721 -24.51 37.40 -9.25
C ILE A 721 -24.59 36.48 -8.02
N SER A 722 -25.49 35.50 -8.02
CA SER A 722 -25.67 34.59 -6.89
C SER A 722 -24.43 33.75 -6.60
N VAL A 723 -23.74 33.25 -7.64
CA VAL A 723 -22.49 32.47 -7.49
C VAL A 723 -21.34 33.36 -7.02
N LEU A 724 -21.22 34.60 -7.56
CA LEU A 724 -20.17 35.52 -7.11
C LEU A 724 -20.38 35.95 -5.65
N TYR A 725 -21.63 36.18 -5.22
CA TYR A 725 -21.96 36.50 -3.83
C TYR A 725 -21.58 35.40 -2.86
N ALA A 726 -21.64 34.13 -3.31
CA ALA A 726 -21.26 33.00 -2.45
C ALA A 726 -19.77 33.03 -2.06
N CYS A 727 -18.91 33.56 -2.92
CA CYS A 727 -17.45 33.60 -2.71
C CYS A 727 -16.92 34.98 -2.35
N HIS A 728 -17.60 36.07 -2.79
CA HIS A 728 -17.08 37.43 -2.69
C HIS A 728 -18.10 38.37 -2.06
N ASP A 729 -17.61 39.33 -1.32
CA ASP A 729 -18.43 40.44 -0.78
C ASP A 729 -18.83 41.40 -1.90
N LEU A 730 -20.12 41.39 -2.27
CA LEU A 730 -20.71 42.32 -3.23
C LEU A 730 -21.59 43.37 -2.54
N THR A 731 -21.57 43.56 -1.23
CA THR A 731 -22.40 44.50 -0.49
C THR A 731 -22.18 45.96 -0.91
N SER A 732 -20.97 46.31 -1.38
CA SER A 732 -20.61 47.65 -1.87
C SER A 732 -21.32 48.04 -3.17
N TRP A 733 -21.86 47.09 -3.94
CA TRP A 733 -22.62 47.36 -5.19
C TRP A 733 -24.10 47.68 -4.96
N ASN A 734 -24.56 47.59 -3.69
CA ASN A 734 -25.93 47.95 -3.28
C ASN A 734 -27.02 47.23 -4.08
N LEU A 735 -26.85 45.95 -4.37
CA LEU A 735 -27.77 45.13 -5.16
C LEU A 735 -29.02 44.69 -4.39
N TRP A 736 -29.00 44.78 -3.03
CA TRP A 736 -30.05 44.27 -2.17
C TRP A 736 -31.42 44.75 -2.50
N ASP A 737 -31.61 46.08 -2.51
CA ASP A 737 -32.93 46.68 -2.64
C ASP A 737 -33.56 46.36 -4.00
N ASP A 738 -32.76 46.38 -5.07
CA ASP A 738 -33.22 46.07 -6.41
C ASP A 738 -33.60 44.57 -6.57
N ILE A 739 -32.77 43.66 -6.05
CA ILE A 739 -33.02 42.23 -6.14
C ILE A 739 -34.19 41.84 -5.22
N PHE A 740 -34.22 42.32 -3.97
CA PHE A 740 -35.24 41.94 -2.98
C PHE A 740 -36.62 42.42 -3.33
N GLU A 741 -36.75 43.73 -3.61
CA GLU A 741 -38.05 44.36 -3.96
C GLU A 741 -38.62 43.82 -5.26
N ARG A 742 -37.76 43.67 -6.28
CA ARG A 742 -38.21 43.32 -7.63
C ARG A 742 -38.60 41.86 -7.78
N TRP A 743 -37.85 40.94 -7.19
CA TRP A 743 -38.02 39.50 -7.45
C TRP A 743 -38.66 38.75 -6.29
N ILE A 744 -38.23 38.97 -5.06
CA ILE A 744 -38.73 38.22 -3.90
C ILE A 744 -40.06 38.77 -3.43
N LYS A 745 -40.18 40.10 -3.25
CA LYS A 745 -41.36 40.71 -2.74
C LYS A 745 -42.48 40.69 -3.77
N THR A 746 -42.19 40.98 -5.04
CA THR A 746 -43.18 40.97 -6.13
C THR A 746 -43.71 39.54 -6.40
N ALA A 747 -42.90 38.49 -6.17
CA ALA A 747 -43.37 37.11 -6.32
C ALA A 747 -44.48 36.71 -5.33
N ASN A 748 -44.62 37.43 -4.21
CA ASN A 748 -45.69 37.23 -3.25
C ASN A 748 -47.02 37.98 -3.62
N HIS A 749 -47.02 38.81 -4.68
CA HIS A 749 -48.22 39.54 -5.11
C HIS A 749 -48.95 38.75 -6.22
N GLU A 750 -50.26 38.48 -6.01
CA GLU A 750 -51.09 37.78 -6.98
C GLU A 750 -51.24 38.63 -8.28
N GLY A 751 -50.92 38.06 -9.43
CA GLY A 751 -51.20 38.65 -10.73
C GLY A 751 -49.95 39.01 -11.59
N GLU A 752 -48.72 38.93 -11.10
CA GLU A 752 -47.51 39.15 -11.86
C GLU A 752 -46.78 37.81 -12.17
N TYR A 753 -46.55 37.57 -13.44
CA TYR A 753 -45.80 36.39 -13.85
C TYR A 753 -44.29 36.64 -13.73
N ILE A 754 -43.66 36.10 -12.74
CA ILE A 754 -42.22 36.23 -12.48
C ILE A 754 -41.49 34.91 -12.80
N PRO A 755 -40.30 34.94 -13.43
CA PRO A 755 -39.52 33.74 -13.67
C PRO A 755 -39.09 33.06 -12.37
N ILE A 756 -39.45 31.83 -12.14
CA ILE A 756 -39.16 31.06 -10.92
C ILE A 756 -37.64 31.03 -10.63
N MET A 757 -36.83 30.86 -11.68
CA MET A 757 -35.37 30.85 -11.54
C MET A 757 -34.81 32.21 -11.11
N ALA A 758 -35.43 33.33 -11.50
CA ALA A 758 -35.04 34.65 -11.02
C ALA A 758 -35.28 34.76 -9.50
N VAL A 759 -36.42 34.27 -9.01
CA VAL A 759 -36.71 34.21 -7.58
C VAL A 759 -35.69 33.37 -6.83
N LYS A 760 -35.38 32.16 -7.34
CA LYS A 760 -34.38 31.27 -6.74
C LYS A 760 -33.01 31.93 -6.58
N PHE A 761 -32.45 32.49 -7.64
CA PHE A 761 -31.15 33.17 -7.60
C PHE A 761 -31.17 34.45 -6.77
N SER A 762 -32.30 35.13 -6.70
CA SER A 762 -32.51 36.31 -5.85
C SER A 762 -32.49 35.94 -4.36
N ILE A 763 -33.12 34.82 -3.96
CA ILE A 763 -33.08 34.30 -2.59
C ILE A 763 -31.65 34.01 -2.17
N ILE A 764 -30.88 33.29 -3.04
CA ILE A 764 -29.47 32.97 -2.77
C ILE A 764 -28.65 34.26 -2.61
N SER A 765 -28.83 35.25 -3.54
CA SER A 765 -28.09 36.50 -3.50
C SER A 765 -28.38 37.32 -2.24
N CYS A 766 -29.66 37.44 -1.86
CA CYS A 766 -30.07 38.16 -0.66
C CYS A 766 -29.61 37.44 0.62
N HIS A 767 -29.69 36.12 0.66
CA HIS A 767 -29.14 35.32 1.77
C HIS A 767 -27.65 35.60 1.97
N MET A 768 -26.86 35.52 0.91
CA MET A 768 -25.42 35.74 0.98
C MET A 768 -25.08 37.20 1.32
N SER A 769 -25.84 38.17 0.80
CA SER A 769 -25.71 39.57 1.21
C SER A 769 -25.87 39.76 2.72
N LEU A 770 -26.87 39.12 3.32
CA LEU A 770 -27.08 39.16 4.78
C LEU A 770 -25.92 38.51 5.54
N VAL A 771 -25.40 37.39 5.03
CA VAL A 771 -24.22 36.70 5.62
C VAL A 771 -23.01 37.64 5.62
N TRP A 772 -22.72 38.34 4.52
CA TRP A 772 -21.63 39.27 4.44
C TRP A 772 -21.83 40.49 5.36
N GLU A 773 -23.05 41.07 5.40
CA GLU A 773 -23.35 42.16 6.31
C GLU A 773 -23.22 41.78 7.78
N LEU A 774 -23.63 40.54 8.16
CA LEU A 774 -23.43 39.98 9.51
C LEU A 774 -21.95 39.78 9.81
N HIS A 775 -21.17 39.32 8.84
CA HIS A 775 -19.74 39.17 8.97
C HIS A 775 -19.06 40.54 9.26
N HIS A 776 -19.41 41.60 8.53
CA HIS A 776 -18.92 42.95 8.82
C HIS A 776 -19.28 43.44 10.23
N LEU A 777 -20.51 43.18 10.68
CA LEU A 777 -20.93 43.54 12.05
C LEU A 777 -20.14 42.79 13.12
N SER A 778 -19.74 41.53 12.84
CA SER A 778 -18.92 40.74 13.78
C SER A 778 -17.52 41.32 13.97
N GLN A 779 -16.98 41.94 12.92
CA GLN A 779 -15.65 42.56 12.96
C GLN A 779 -15.63 43.96 13.58
N SER A 780 -16.74 44.71 13.58
CA SER A 780 -16.84 46.11 14.06
C SER A 780 -17.81 46.22 15.25
N ARG A 781 -17.28 46.35 16.45
CA ARG A 781 -18.06 46.39 17.71
C ARG A 781 -18.91 47.67 17.98
N GLN A 782 -18.94 48.68 17.12
CA GLN A 782 -19.51 50.00 17.40
C GLN A 782 -20.57 50.52 16.39
N GLN A 783 -21.29 49.66 15.64
CA GLN A 783 -22.28 50.10 14.65
C GLN A 783 -23.71 49.64 15.00
N VAL A 784 -24.29 50.26 16.07
CA VAL A 784 -25.66 49.95 16.53
C VAL A 784 -26.68 50.21 15.42
N ASP A 785 -26.54 51.36 14.71
CA ASP A 785 -27.46 51.72 13.62
C ASP A 785 -27.43 50.74 12.45
N ARG A 786 -26.23 50.27 12.05
CA ARG A 786 -26.08 49.27 10.99
C ARG A 786 -26.65 47.90 11.41
N ALA A 787 -26.48 47.51 12.66
CA ALA A 787 -27.06 46.27 13.20
C ALA A 787 -28.61 46.32 13.16
N LEU A 788 -29.23 47.49 13.41
CA LEU A 788 -30.66 47.65 13.30
C LEU A 788 -31.14 47.50 11.85
N ILE A 789 -30.41 48.08 10.88
CA ILE A 789 -30.71 47.95 9.47
C ILE A 789 -30.64 46.48 9.01
N VAL A 790 -29.57 45.77 9.36
CA VAL A 790 -29.38 44.36 9.02
C VAL A 790 -30.48 43.51 9.65
N LYS A 791 -30.83 43.77 10.91
CA LYS A 791 -31.93 43.07 11.59
C LYS A 791 -33.26 43.26 10.87
N ASN A 792 -33.55 44.51 10.39
CA ASN A 792 -34.76 44.80 9.65
C ASN A 792 -34.76 44.11 8.28
N LYS A 793 -33.63 44.11 7.55
CA LYS A 793 -33.46 43.36 6.30
C LYS A 793 -33.72 41.85 6.54
N LEU A 794 -33.13 41.28 7.56
CA LEU A 794 -33.30 39.87 7.89
C LEU A 794 -34.78 39.53 8.23
N ASN A 795 -35.45 40.37 9.04
CA ASN A 795 -36.84 40.15 9.38
C ASN A 795 -37.76 40.22 8.14
N ASN A 796 -37.54 41.20 7.27
CA ASN A 796 -38.29 41.34 6.03
C ASN A 796 -38.03 40.16 5.10
N PHE A 797 -36.77 39.74 4.95
CA PHE A 797 -36.40 38.58 4.13
C PHE A 797 -37.07 37.31 4.65
N MET A 798 -37.02 37.03 5.94
CA MET A 798 -37.66 35.87 6.57
C MET A 798 -39.18 35.91 6.48
N HIS A 799 -39.80 37.09 6.48
CA HIS A 799 -41.22 37.26 6.29
C HIS A 799 -41.62 36.87 4.85
N GLU A 800 -40.94 37.40 3.84
CA GLU A 800 -41.23 37.11 2.44
C GLU A 800 -40.97 35.63 2.09
N ILE A 801 -39.90 35.06 2.58
CA ILE A 801 -39.62 33.63 2.36
C ILE A 801 -40.72 32.74 2.95
N ARG A 802 -41.21 33.05 4.13
CA ARG A 802 -42.35 32.32 4.73
C ARG A 802 -43.63 32.44 3.91
N SER A 803 -43.82 33.59 3.26
CA SER A 803 -44.94 33.79 2.35
C SER A 803 -44.79 32.94 1.08
N LEU A 804 -43.59 32.90 0.49
CA LEU A 804 -43.28 32.09 -0.67
C LEU A 804 -43.42 30.59 -0.41
N LEU A 805 -43.07 30.11 0.75
CA LEU A 805 -43.23 28.70 1.17
C LEU A 805 -44.70 28.26 1.33
N ASN A 806 -45.62 29.20 1.46
CA ASN A 806 -47.06 28.95 1.55
C ASN A 806 -47.79 29.48 0.28
N HIS A 807 -47.08 29.71 -0.81
CA HIS A 807 -47.61 30.22 -2.04
C HIS A 807 -48.44 29.14 -2.77
N ASN A 808 -49.51 29.60 -3.51
CA ASN A 808 -50.39 28.68 -4.21
C ASN A 808 -49.80 28.05 -5.50
N SER A 809 -48.58 28.44 -5.90
CA SER A 809 -47.87 27.88 -7.02
C SER A 809 -46.98 26.74 -6.51
N LEU A 810 -47.31 25.48 -6.83
CA LEU A 810 -46.56 24.29 -6.47
C LEU A 810 -45.12 24.32 -6.96
N ASP A 811 -44.85 24.81 -8.18
CA ASP A 811 -43.51 24.86 -8.76
C ASP A 811 -42.58 25.86 -8.02
N LEU A 812 -43.12 26.99 -7.59
CA LEU A 812 -42.37 27.98 -6.83
C LEU A 812 -42.07 27.50 -5.42
N GLU A 813 -43.04 26.82 -4.79
CA GLU A 813 -42.89 26.24 -3.44
C GLU A 813 -41.81 25.16 -3.46
N GLU A 814 -41.83 24.27 -4.47
CA GLU A 814 -40.84 23.17 -4.60
C GLU A 814 -39.42 23.70 -4.81
N GLU A 815 -39.22 24.70 -5.69
CA GLU A 815 -37.92 25.32 -5.92
C GLU A 815 -37.39 26.08 -4.69
N VAL A 816 -38.27 26.76 -3.95
CA VAL A 816 -37.90 27.45 -2.72
C VAL A 816 -37.55 26.44 -1.64
N ARG A 817 -38.30 25.33 -1.49
CA ARG A 817 -38.01 24.27 -0.52
C ARG A 817 -36.67 23.61 -0.83
N SER A 818 -36.37 23.35 -2.09
CA SER A 818 -35.08 22.72 -2.50
C SER A 818 -33.85 23.52 -2.07
N LEU A 819 -33.99 24.82 -1.76
CA LEU A 819 -32.89 25.65 -1.25
C LEU A 819 -32.62 25.45 0.26
N PHE A 820 -33.58 24.89 1.00
CA PHE A 820 -33.52 24.73 2.46
C PHE A 820 -33.47 23.27 2.92
N ASP A 821 -33.49 22.31 2.00
CA ASP A 821 -33.37 20.86 2.27
C ASP A 821 -31.92 20.40 2.50
N PHE A 822 -31.03 21.33 2.92
CA PHE A 822 -29.63 21.00 3.29
C PHE A 822 -29.40 21.05 4.78
#